data_bf8142d102f77bc057349d78965d1c14
#
_entry.id   bf8142d102f77bc057349d78965d1c14
#
_cell.length_a   1.000
_cell.length_b   1.000
_cell.length_c   1.000
_cell.angle_alpha   90.00
_cell.angle_beta   90.00
_cell.angle_gamma   90.00
#
_symmetry.space_group_name_H-M   'P 1'
#
loop_
_entity.id
_entity.type
_entity.pdbx_description
1 polymer ?
#
loop_
_entity_poly.entity_id
_entity_poly.type
_entity_poly.pdbx_seq_one_letter_code
_entity_poly.pdbx_strand_id
1 'polypeptide(L)'
;MSSFAKEIIPVNLEDEMRQSYLDYAMSVIVGRALPDARDGLKPVHRRVLYAMQELGNDWNKPYKKSARVVGDVIGKYHPHGDTAVYDTIVRMAQPFSLRYMLIDGQGNFGSVDGDPPAAMRYTEVRMARIAHELLADLDKETVDFAPNYDESEREPSVLPTRIPNLLVNGSAGIAVGMATNIPPHNLSEVINACLALIEDPDVSIQELMQLIPGPDFPTAGLINGAGGIREAYLTGRGRIYLRARCQFEGEEGGRQSIIVNELPYQVNKARLLEKIAELVKDGKLEGISGLRDESDKDGMRMVIELRRNEVPEVVLNNLYQQTQLQSVFGINMVALLDGRPRCMNLKEMLAAFVDHRREVVTRRTVFELRKARERAHILEGLAVALANIDEIIETIKTSANPAEAKERLLGRAWRSGVVSELLARAEEAWRSRPENLESIYGMGDEGYRLSPAQAQAILDLRLHRLTGLEQDKIIDEYKQLLAQIDELLEILANDARLMEVIREELVAVRDQFGDARRTEIIQNRLDLSAEDLITEEDMVVTVSHEGYVKSQPLSDYRAQRRGGRGKQAASTKEEDYIEKLIVANTHDTILCFSSTGKVYWLKVYELPVASRTARGRPFVNLLPLEEGEKINAILPVREFDESHYIFMATTSATVKKVPLREFERPRPSGKIAIELREDDRLVNVAITNGNQDVLLFSSDGKAVCFRETDVRPMGRTASGVRGMTLGEGQKVIALIIASEGTVLNITENGYGKRTKLDEFPRHRRGGQGVIAIQTSVRNGAVVGATLVEDHDEIMLITDAGTLVRTRVDEISVLSRNTQGVTVIKLSSGEKVVGVDRIANLPGEAEGDAEASLPDDETGV
;
A
#
# COMPACT_ATOMS: atom_id res chain seq x y z
N MET A 1 -28.08 -30.48 58.21
CA MET A 1 -28.71 -29.24 58.60
C MET A 1 -28.28 -28.16 57.64
N SER A 2 -29.19 -27.68 56.85
CA SER A 2 -28.97 -26.59 55.90
C SER A 2 -28.73 -25.30 56.70
N SER A 3 -27.55 -24.71 56.60
CA SER A 3 -27.29 -23.36 57.07
C SER A 3 -28.02 -22.40 56.11
N PHE A 4 -29.19 -21.93 56.53
CA PHE A 4 -29.81 -20.80 55.84
C PHE A 4 -28.91 -19.57 55.98
N ALA A 5 -28.70 -18.89 54.82
CA ALA A 5 -28.03 -17.63 54.81
C ALA A 5 -28.67 -16.67 55.80
N LYS A 6 -27.86 -15.95 56.59
CA LYS A 6 -28.34 -15.07 57.64
C LYS A 6 -29.06 -13.82 57.08
N GLU A 7 -28.86 -13.48 55.83
CA GLU A 7 -29.43 -12.33 55.19
C GLU A 7 -29.65 -12.63 53.71
N ILE A 8 -30.83 -12.32 53.18
CA ILE A 8 -31.16 -12.39 51.75
C ILE A 8 -31.25 -10.96 51.23
N ILE A 9 -30.29 -10.58 50.44
CA ILE A 9 -30.29 -9.29 49.76
C ILE A 9 -30.96 -9.48 48.41
N PRO A 10 -32.06 -8.79 48.09
CA PRO A 10 -32.67 -8.86 46.77
C PRO A 10 -31.77 -8.11 45.75
N VAL A 11 -31.32 -8.80 44.74
CA VAL A 11 -30.57 -8.23 43.65
C VAL A 11 -31.42 -8.19 42.39
N ASN A 12 -31.51 -7.04 41.75
CA ASN A 12 -32.19 -6.92 40.46
C ASN A 12 -31.30 -7.57 39.39
N LEU A 13 -31.88 -8.51 38.64
CA LEU A 13 -31.15 -9.23 37.59
C LEU A 13 -30.55 -8.30 36.52
N GLU A 14 -31.27 -7.23 36.16
CA GLU A 14 -30.77 -6.25 35.17
C GLU A 14 -29.54 -5.49 35.68
N ASP A 15 -29.53 -5.09 36.95
CA ASP A 15 -28.42 -4.38 37.56
C ASP A 15 -27.19 -5.29 37.73
N GLU A 16 -27.42 -6.54 38.14
CA GLU A 16 -26.37 -7.55 38.25
C GLU A 16 -25.73 -7.86 36.90
N MET A 17 -26.55 -8.07 35.87
CA MET A 17 -26.07 -8.29 34.51
C MET A 17 -25.28 -7.08 33.97
N ARG A 18 -25.76 -5.86 34.23
CA ARG A 18 -25.06 -4.63 33.82
C ARG A 18 -23.72 -4.52 34.51
N GLN A 19 -23.67 -4.74 35.81
CA GLN A 19 -22.42 -4.66 36.58
C GLN A 19 -21.42 -5.74 36.14
N SER A 20 -21.88 -6.99 36.06
CA SER A 20 -21.01 -8.11 35.61
C SER A 20 -20.49 -7.93 34.20
N TYR A 21 -21.31 -7.37 33.28
CA TYR A 21 -20.86 -7.06 31.92
C TYR A 21 -19.85 -5.91 31.89
N LEU A 22 -20.03 -4.87 32.69
CA LEU A 22 -19.07 -3.77 32.84
C LEU A 22 -17.74 -4.26 33.42
N ASP A 23 -17.77 -5.08 34.47
CA ASP A 23 -16.57 -5.64 35.10
C ASP A 23 -15.81 -6.54 34.12
N TYR A 24 -16.54 -7.39 33.36
CA TYR A 24 -15.95 -8.19 32.30
C TYR A 24 -15.34 -7.31 31.18
N ALA A 25 -16.08 -6.32 30.70
CA ALA A 25 -15.60 -5.40 29.67
C ALA A 25 -14.34 -4.67 30.11
N MET A 26 -14.31 -4.14 31.34
CA MET A 26 -13.15 -3.47 31.93
C MET A 26 -11.96 -4.41 32.06
N SER A 27 -12.19 -5.64 32.52
CA SER A 27 -11.15 -6.67 32.62
C SER A 27 -10.52 -6.99 31.26
N VAL A 28 -11.35 -7.10 30.19
CA VAL A 28 -10.84 -7.37 28.82
C VAL A 28 -10.13 -6.16 28.23
N ILE A 29 -10.66 -4.95 28.42
CA ILE A 29 -10.08 -3.72 27.88
C ILE A 29 -8.71 -3.44 28.51
N VAL A 30 -8.68 -3.34 29.85
CA VAL A 30 -7.47 -2.92 30.58
C VAL A 30 -6.52 -4.09 30.84
N GLY A 31 -7.07 -5.27 31.18
CA GLY A 31 -6.29 -6.42 31.65
C GLY A 31 -5.85 -7.41 30.54
N ARG A 32 -6.26 -7.24 29.27
CA ARG A 32 -5.98 -8.27 28.26
C ARG A 32 -5.66 -7.73 26.86
N ALA A 33 -6.56 -6.92 26.25
CA ALA A 33 -6.57 -6.71 24.82
C ALA A 33 -5.76 -5.49 24.35
N LEU A 34 -5.74 -4.42 25.14
CA LEU A 34 -5.08 -3.18 24.77
C LEU A 34 -3.67 -3.06 25.35
N PRO A 35 -2.73 -2.50 24.58
CA PRO A 35 -1.38 -2.20 25.06
C PRO A 35 -1.38 -0.92 25.92
N ASP A 36 -0.44 -0.81 26.88
CA ASP A 36 -0.14 0.45 27.56
C ASP A 36 0.64 1.37 26.62
N ALA A 37 0.28 2.64 26.57
CA ALA A 37 0.91 3.63 25.69
C ALA A 37 2.40 3.85 26.01
N ARG A 38 2.80 3.64 27.26
CA ARG A 38 4.16 3.90 27.77
C ARG A 38 5.16 2.83 27.33
N ASP A 39 4.84 1.53 27.49
CA ASP A 39 5.73 0.41 27.15
C ASP A 39 5.31 -0.40 25.92
N GLY A 40 4.12 -0.13 25.36
CA GLY A 40 3.61 -0.81 24.18
C GLY A 40 3.25 -2.27 24.39
N LEU A 41 3.16 -2.74 25.62
CA LEU A 41 2.93 -4.14 25.94
C LEU A 41 1.52 -4.39 26.48
N LYS A 42 0.98 -5.55 26.13
CA LYS A 42 -0.17 -6.11 26.83
C LYS A 42 0.31 -6.79 28.11
N PRO A 43 -0.56 -7.01 29.12
CA PRO A 43 -0.17 -7.65 30.37
C PRO A 43 0.56 -9.00 30.19
N VAL A 44 0.12 -9.84 29.26
CA VAL A 44 0.75 -11.14 28.99
C VAL A 44 2.20 -11.00 28.49
N HIS A 45 2.47 -10.05 27.58
CA HIS A 45 3.83 -9.80 27.08
C HIS A 45 4.75 -9.31 28.20
N ARG A 46 4.27 -8.38 29.01
CA ARG A 46 5.01 -7.83 30.15
C ARG A 46 5.34 -8.91 31.17
N ARG A 47 4.41 -9.77 31.50
CA ARG A 47 4.59 -10.89 32.42
C ARG A 47 5.59 -11.92 31.92
N VAL A 48 5.57 -12.22 30.61
CA VAL A 48 6.55 -13.13 29.97
C VAL A 48 7.97 -12.57 30.08
N LEU A 49 8.16 -11.30 29.69
CA LEU A 49 9.49 -10.67 29.75
C LEU A 49 9.98 -10.54 31.20
N TYR A 50 9.11 -10.18 32.13
CA TYR A 50 9.45 -10.10 33.54
C TYR A 50 9.83 -11.48 34.14
N ALA A 51 9.07 -12.52 33.86
CA ALA A 51 9.40 -13.88 34.27
C ALA A 51 10.73 -14.36 33.69
N MET A 52 11.05 -14.03 32.45
CA MET A 52 12.33 -14.34 31.82
C MET A 52 13.49 -13.60 32.49
N GLN A 53 13.30 -12.35 32.93
CA GLN A 53 14.26 -11.58 33.70
C GLN A 53 14.53 -12.23 35.07
N GLU A 54 13.46 -12.59 35.79
CA GLU A 54 13.59 -13.27 37.10
C GLU A 54 14.27 -14.64 36.99
N LEU A 55 14.03 -15.37 35.89
CA LEU A 55 14.73 -16.61 35.60
C LEU A 55 16.22 -16.42 35.20
N GLY A 56 16.65 -15.18 35.00
CA GLY A 56 17.96 -14.87 34.45
C GLY A 56 18.18 -15.48 33.09
N ASN A 57 17.14 -15.44 32.21
CA ASN A 57 17.15 -15.99 30.85
C ASN A 57 17.63 -14.95 29.84
N ASP A 58 18.84 -14.42 30.07
CA ASP A 58 19.42 -13.31 29.31
C ASP A 58 19.93 -13.73 27.94
N TRP A 59 20.07 -12.77 27.03
CA TRP A 59 20.51 -12.96 25.66
C TRP A 59 21.89 -13.65 25.52
N ASN A 60 22.78 -13.48 26.50
CA ASN A 60 24.13 -14.02 26.51
C ASN A 60 24.25 -15.34 27.33
N LYS A 61 23.12 -15.87 27.80
CA LYS A 61 23.05 -17.14 28.55
C LYS A 61 22.49 -18.27 27.68
N PRO A 62 22.66 -19.52 28.08
CA PRO A 62 22.06 -20.66 27.37
C PRO A 62 20.55 -20.56 27.29
N TYR A 63 19.99 -21.07 26.18
CA TYR A 63 18.55 -21.18 26.00
C TYR A 63 17.90 -22.04 27.08
N LYS A 64 16.66 -21.71 27.43
CA LYS A 64 15.81 -22.51 28.31
C LYS A 64 14.64 -23.09 27.53
N LYS A 65 14.14 -24.25 27.93
CA LYS A 65 12.94 -24.85 27.34
C LYS A 65 11.76 -23.89 27.46
N SER A 66 11.01 -23.70 26.36
CA SER A 66 9.82 -22.83 26.35
C SER A 66 8.82 -23.25 27.42
N ALA A 67 8.64 -24.57 27.65
CA ALA A 67 7.76 -25.11 28.70
C ALA A 67 8.15 -24.64 30.10
N ARG A 68 9.47 -24.40 30.37
CA ARG A 68 9.92 -23.87 31.66
C ARG A 68 9.45 -22.44 31.85
N VAL A 69 9.64 -21.59 30.83
CA VAL A 69 9.20 -20.18 30.89
C VAL A 69 7.68 -20.09 31.01
N VAL A 70 6.94 -20.85 30.22
CA VAL A 70 5.48 -20.93 30.29
C VAL A 70 5.01 -21.32 31.68
N GLY A 71 5.64 -22.34 32.30
CA GLY A 71 5.31 -22.81 33.65
C GLY A 71 5.51 -21.73 34.73
N ASP A 72 6.61 -21.01 34.67
CA ASP A 72 6.86 -19.90 35.60
C ASP A 72 5.86 -18.72 35.40
N VAL A 73 5.55 -18.37 34.18
CA VAL A 73 4.57 -17.31 33.87
C VAL A 73 3.18 -17.64 34.42
N ILE A 74 2.71 -18.87 34.18
CA ILE A 74 1.37 -19.30 34.63
C ILE A 74 1.33 -19.42 36.13
N GLY A 75 2.36 -20.04 36.72
CA GLY A 75 2.42 -20.30 38.15
C GLY A 75 2.50 -19.05 39.00
N LYS A 76 3.17 -17.99 38.48
CA LYS A 76 3.46 -16.80 39.29
C LYS A 76 2.62 -15.58 38.91
N TYR A 77 2.35 -15.35 37.60
CA TYR A 77 1.85 -14.05 37.16
C TYR A 77 0.57 -14.10 36.31
N HIS A 78 0.37 -15.16 35.50
CA HIS A 78 -0.71 -15.16 34.50
C HIS A 78 -1.56 -16.45 34.57
N PRO A 79 -2.64 -16.49 35.39
CA PRO A 79 -3.43 -17.69 35.67
C PRO A 79 -4.38 -18.02 34.51
N HIS A 80 -3.86 -18.21 33.30
CA HIS A 80 -4.60 -18.57 32.09
C HIS A 80 -3.98 -19.81 31.41
N GLY A 81 -4.59 -20.28 30.32
CA GLY A 81 -4.11 -21.47 29.62
C GLY A 81 -2.67 -21.36 29.09
N ASP A 82 -1.91 -22.44 29.16
CA ASP A 82 -0.51 -22.58 28.71
C ASP A 82 -0.34 -22.25 27.23
N THR A 83 -1.31 -22.62 26.41
CA THR A 83 -1.31 -22.35 24.96
C THR A 83 -1.28 -20.85 24.68
N ALA A 84 -2.06 -20.04 25.40
CA ALA A 84 -2.10 -18.59 25.20
C ALA A 84 -0.75 -17.91 25.53
N VAL A 85 -0.08 -18.37 26.59
CA VAL A 85 1.26 -17.87 26.96
C VAL A 85 2.29 -18.33 25.94
N TYR A 86 2.25 -19.61 25.53
CA TYR A 86 3.18 -20.14 24.54
C TYR A 86 3.03 -19.44 23.17
N ASP A 87 1.80 -19.23 22.69
CA ASP A 87 1.52 -18.52 21.46
C ASP A 87 2.04 -17.06 21.51
N THR A 88 1.99 -16.43 22.67
CA THR A 88 2.57 -15.11 22.90
C THR A 88 4.10 -15.13 22.75
N ILE A 89 4.77 -16.11 23.38
CA ILE A 89 6.21 -16.32 23.25
C ILE A 89 6.59 -16.58 21.80
N VAL A 90 5.84 -17.42 21.09
CA VAL A 90 6.05 -17.74 19.68
C VAL A 90 5.99 -16.49 18.82
N ARG A 91 4.96 -15.65 18.98
CA ARG A 91 4.84 -14.39 18.23
C ARG A 91 5.99 -13.43 18.48
N MET A 92 6.47 -13.34 19.72
CA MET A 92 7.62 -12.49 20.06
C MET A 92 8.95 -13.01 19.49
N ALA A 93 9.01 -14.29 19.08
CA ALA A 93 10.18 -14.93 18.47
C ALA A 93 10.10 -15.03 16.93
N GLN A 94 8.97 -14.68 16.32
CA GLN A 94 8.78 -14.81 14.87
C GLN A 94 9.27 -13.55 14.13
N PRO A 95 10.23 -13.67 13.18
CA PRO A 95 10.79 -12.53 12.46
C PRO A 95 9.80 -11.88 11.46
N PHE A 96 8.71 -12.59 11.12
CA PHE A 96 7.62 -12.11 10.26
C PHE A 96 6.42 -11.54 11.04
N SER A 97 6.43 -11.65 12.38
CA SER A 97 5.36 -11.15 13.26
C SER A 97 5.73 -9.82 13.92
N LEU A 98 6.97 -9.69 14.42
CA LEU A 98 7.48 -8.46 15.03
C LEU A 98 8.57 -7.84 14.17
N ARG A 99 8.59 -6.51 14.09
CA ARG A 99 9.64 -5.78 13.39
C ARG A 99 10.99 -5.89 14.11
N TYR A 100 10.96 -5.88 15.43
CA TYR A 100 12.10 -6.15 16.32
C TYR A 100 11.70 -7.23 17.32
N MET A 101 12.25 -8.42 17.15
CA MET A 101 11.95 -9.56 18.01
C MET A 101 12.39 -9.31 19.44
N LEU A 102 11.54 -9.65 20.41
CA LEU A 102 11.84 -9.53 21.84
C LEU A 102 12.35 -10.83 22.45
N ILE A 103 12.11 -11.95 21.77
CA ILE A 103 12.57 -13.29 22.19
C ILE A 103 13.41 -13.87 21.06
N ASP A 104 14.55 -14.45 21.45
CA ASP A 104 15.41 -15.25 20.60
C ASP A 104 15.04 -16.72 20.79
N GLY A 105 14.52 -17.35 19.75
CA GLY A 105 14.01 -18.72 19.77
C GLY A 105 14.92 -19.70 19.03
N GLN A 106 15.06 -20.91 19.56
CA GLN A 106 15.74 -22.04 18.95
C GLN A 106 14.76 -23.19 18.72
N GLY A 107 14.63 -23.63 17.47
CA GLY A 107 13.68 -24.66 17.05
C GLY A 107 12.68 -24.16 16.02
N ASN A 108 11.58 -24.87 15.84
CA ASN A 108 10.53 -24.49 14.91
C ASN A 108 9.47 -23.61 15.60
N PHE A 109 9.44 -22.34 15.24
CA PHE A 109 8.45 -21.35 15.70
C PHE A 109 7.40 -21.00 14.63
N GLY A 110 7.18 -21.91 13.65
CA GLY A 110 6.27 -21.68 12.55
C GLY A 110 6.92 -20.99 11.35
N SER A 111 6.15 -20.79 10.28
CA SER A 111 6.60 -20.17 9.05
C SER A 111 5.56 -19.23 8.47
N VAL A 112 5.94 -18.47 7.43
CA VAL A 112 5.02 -17.62 6.65
C VAL A 112 3.96 -18.45 5.92
N ASP A 113 4.17 -19.75 5.74
CA ASP A 113 3.20 -20.70 5.19
C ASP A 113 2.08 -21.07 6.16
N GLY A 114 2.21 -20.62 7.42
CA GLY A 114 1.23 -20.88 8.47
C GLY A 114 1.43 -22.23 9.15
N ASP A 115 2.61 -22.82 9.01
CA ASP A 115 2.96 -23.99 9.79
C ASP A 115 2.87 -23.69 11.29
N PRO A 116 2.28 -24.59 12.08
CA PRO A 116 2.23 -24.40 13.52
C PRO A 116 3.64 -24.53 14.14
N PRO A 117 3.91 -23.82 15.24
CA PRO A 117 5.14 -24.01 15.98
C PRO A 117 5.21 -25.43 16.56
N ALA A 118 6.41 -25.92 16.79
CA ALA A 118 6.59 -27.17 17.50
C ALA A 118 6.09 -27.05 18.95
N ALA A 119 5.67 -28.15 19.58
CA ALA A 119 5.22 -28.12 20.96
C ALA A 119 6.31 -27.54 21.90
N MET A 120 5.88 -26.80 22.95
CA MET A 120 6.76 -26.05 23.86
C MET A 120 7.85 -26.88 24.55
N ARG A 121 7.69 -28.20 24.57
CA ARG A 121 8.73 -29.13 25.10
C ARG A 121 9.94 -29.31 24.16
N TYR A 122 9.78 -28.96 22.86
CA TYR A 122 10.85 -29.09 21.88
C TYR A 122 11.56 -27.78 21.61
N THR A 123 10.87 -26.65 21.74
CA THR A 123 11.44 -25.32 21.50
C THR A 123 12.16 -24.78 22.72
N GLU A 124 13.14 -23.92 22.47
CA GLU A 124 13.93 -23.24 23.49
C GLU A 124 13.95 -21.74 23.21
N VAL A 125 14.01 -20.94 24.29
CA VAL A 125 13.94 -19.49 24.21
C VAL A 125 14.93 -18.84 25.18
N ARG A 126 15.29 -17.60 24.83
CA ARG A 126 15.94 -16.62 25.71
C ARG A 126 15.51 -15.22 25.30
N MET A 127 15.74 -14.23 26.13
CA MET A 127 15.47 -12.84 25.74
C MET A 127 16.38 -12.42 24.60
N ALA A 128 15.84 -11.67 23.63
CA ALA A 128 16.64 -10.98 22.65
C ALA A 128 17.40 -9.81 23.30
N ARG A 129 18.53 -9.40 22.71
CA ARG A 129 19.34 -8.31 23.27
C ARG A 129 18.54 -7.02 23.44
N ILE A 130 17.67 -6.69 22.48
CA ILE A 130 16.81 -5.50 22.52
C ILE A 130 15.78 -5.53 23.67
N ALA A 131 15.34 -6.72 24.11
CA ALA A 131 14.38 -6.84 25.22
C ALA A 131 14.94 -6.34 26.55
N HIS A 132 16.27 -6.36 26.72
CA HIS A 132 16.90 -5.82 27.92
C HIS A 132 16.71 -4.31 28.04
N GLU A 133 16.56 -3.58 26.93
CA GLU A 133 16.27 -2.14 26.97
C GLU A 133 14.84 -1.83 27.45
N LEU A 134 13.93 -2.82 27.35
CA LEU A 134 12.58 -2.70 27.92
C LEU A 134 12.59 -2.88 29.46
N LEU A 135 13.53 -3.68 29.96
CA LEU A 135 13.65 -4.07 31.38
C LEU A 135 14.75 -3.29 32.12
N ALA A 136 15.47 -2.41 31.43
CA ALA A 136 16.58 -1.66 31.97
C ALA A 136 16.15 -0.84 33.21
N ASP A 137 16.96 -0.91 34.25
CA ASP A 137 16.75 -0.17 35.51
C ASP A 137 15.48 -0.58 36.31
N LEU A 138 14.89 -1.76 36.03
CA LEU A 138 13.71 -2.26 36.75
C LEU A 138 13.95 -2.46 38.25
N ASP A 139 15.18 -2.78 38.66
CA ASP A 139 15.66 -2.96 40.04
C ASP A 139 15.86 -1.65 40.79
N LYS A 140 15.71 -0.51 40.13
CA LYS A 140 15.97 0.84 40.70
C LYS A 140 14.68 1.62 41.06
N GLU A 141 13.62 0.92 41.38
CA GLU A 141 12.33 1.53 41.80
C GLU A 141 11.75 2.49 40.76
N THR A 142 12.06 2.29 39.47
CA THR A 142 11.68 3.18 38.35
C THR A 142 10.21 3.13 38.03
N VAL A 143 9.53 2.02 38.30
CA VAL A 143 8.11 1.78 38.05
C VAL A 143 7.43 1.18 39.28
N ASP A 144 6.08 1.25 39.27
CA ASP A 144 5.29 0.68 40.37
C ASP A 144 5.08 -0.81 40.17
N PHE A 145 5.06 -1.55 41.26
CA PHE A 145 4.79 -2.97 41.33
C PHE A 145 3.43 -3.22 41.98
N ALA A 146 2.60 -4.01 41.31
CA ALA A 146 1.32 -4.49 41.82
C ALA A 146 1.43 -5.94 42.32
N PRO A 147 0.59 -6.38 43.25
CA PRO A 147 0.49 -7.78 43.61
C PRO A 147 -0.02 -8.60 42.41
N ASN A 148 0.42 -9.86 42.34
CA ASN A 148 -0.11 -10.81 41.35
C ASN A 148 -1.52 -11.26 41.76
N TYR A 149 -2.09 -12.24 41.05
CA TYR A 149 -3.48 -12.71 41.24
C TYR A 149 -3.79 -13.37 42.61
N ASP A 150 -2.77 -13.90 43.32
CA ASP A 150 -2.90 -14.54 44.62
C ASP A 150 -2.15 -13.80 45.72
N GLU A 151 -1.61 -12.61 45.43
CA GLU A 151 -0.83 -11.75 46.31
C GLU A 151 0.48 -12.37 46.84
N SER A 152 0.92 -13.50 46.27
CA SER A 152 2.17 -14.19 46.66
C SER A 152 3.42 -13.53 46.09
N GLU A 153 3.31 -12.91 44.91
CA GLU A 153 4.41 -12.28 44.18
C GLU A 153 4.01 -10.86 43.73
N ARG A 154 4.98 -10.09 43.28
CA ARG A 154 4.72 -8.76 42.72
C ARG A 154 5.19 -8.70 41.27
N GLU A 155 4.45 -7.99 40.46
CA GLU A 155 4.74 -7.77 39.05
C GLU A 155 4.77 -6.28 38.72
N PRO A 156 5.59 -5.82 37.75
CA PRO A 156 5.62 -4.43 37.34
C PRO A 156 4.33 -4.05 36.61
N SER A 157 3.74 -2.91 36.97
CA SER A 157 2.55 -2.37 36.32
C SER A 157 2.83 -1.92 34.88
N VAL A 158 4.06 -1.47 34.62
CA VAL A 158 4.61 -1.03 33.33
C VAL A 158 6.12 -1.28 33.35
N LEU A 159 6.75 -1.48 32.18
CA LEU A 159 8.20 -1.60 32.10
C LEU A 159 8.88 -0.23 31.91
N PRO A 160 10.09 -0.05 32.46
CA PRO A 160 10.85 1.21 32.35
C PRO A 160 11.53 1.37 30.97
N THR A 161 10.88 1.02 29.92
CA THR A 161 11.41 0.87 28.57
C THR A 161 12.24 2.07 28.07
N ARG A 162 13.38 1.80 27.45
CA ARG A 162 14.17 2.79 26.67
C ARG A 162 13.81 2.83 25.19
N ILE A 163 12.90 1.95 24.77
CA ILE A 163 12.47 1.83 23.37
C ILE A 163 11.00 2.24 23.24
N PRO A 164 10.62 3.05 22.26
CA PRO A 164 9.22 3.40 21.98
C PRO A 164 8.47 2.20 21.34
N ASN A 165 8.37 1.11 22.12
CA ASN A 165 7.95 -0.21 21.64
C ASN A 165 6.53 -0.22 21.04
N LEU A 166 5.61 0.64 21.49
CA LEU A 166 4.26 0.72 20.94
C LEU A 166 4.26 1.03 19.45
N LEU A 167 5.05 2.00 19.01
CA LEU A 167 5.18 2.35 17.60
C LEU A 167 6.11 1.39 16.85
N VAL A 168 7.21 0.99 17.47
CA VAL A 168 8.26 0.19 16.83
C VAL A 168 7.77 -1.22 16.46
N ASN A 169 7.08 -1.91 17.36
CA ASN A 169 6.53 -3.25 17.12
C ASN A 169 5.03 -3.25 16.81
N GLY A 170 4.35 -2.13 17.08
CA GLY A 170 2.91 -2.07 16.94
C GLY A 170 2.15 -2.96 17.94
N SER A 171 0.84 -3.01 17.80
CA SER A 171 -0.02 -3.90 18.57
C SER A 171 -1.35 -4.10 17.86
N ALA A 172 -1.88 -5.33 17.89
CA ALA A 172 -3.22 -5.63 17.41
C ALA A 172 -4.02 -6.36 18.49
N GLY A 173 -5.28 -5.96 18.72
CA GLY A 173 -6.13 -6.57 19.73
C GLY A 173 -7.59 -6.20 19.58
N ILE A 174 -8.46 -7.12 20.00
CA ILE A 174 -9.91 -6.95 19.99
C ILE A 174 -10.40 -6.98 21.44
N ALA A 175 -10.99 -5.88 21.89
CA ALA A 175 -11.62 -5.75 23.19
C ALA A 175 -13.14 -5.67 23.07
N VAL A 176 -13.82 -5.48 24.17
CA VAL A 176 -15.29 -5.28 24.16
C VAL A 176 -15.59 -3.86 23.69
N GLY A 177 -16.31 -3.73 22.58
CA GLY A 177 -16.71 -2.45 22.00
C GLY A 177 -15.60 -1.63 21.32
N MET A 178 -14.35 -2.10 21.32
CA MET A 178 -13.22 -1.41 20.67
C MET A 178 -12.15 -2.39 20.23
N ALA A 179 -11.31 -1.95 19.30
CA ALA A 179 -10.15 -2.71 18.83
C ALA A 179 -8.96 -1.78 18.69
N THR A 180 -7.76 -2.34 18.74
CA THR A 180 -6.52 -1.65 18.40
C THR A 180 -5.83 -2.36 17.25
N ASN A 181 -5.22 -1.60 16.35
CA ASN A 181 -4.40 -2.13 15.27
C ASN A 181 -3.35 -1.08 14.89
N ILE A 182 -2.26 -1.06 15.65
CA ILE A 182 -1.16 -0.12 15.50
C ILE A 182 -0.08 -0.80 14.67
N PRO A 183 0.30 -0.24 13.50
CA PRO A 183 1.33 -0.82 12.65
C PRO A 183 2.72 -0.63 13.25
N PRO A 184 3.68 -1.53 12.95
CA PRO A 184 5.07 -1.37 13.32
C PRO A 184 5.76 -0.26 12.51
N HIS A 185 6.85 0.32 13.08
CA HIS A 185 7.63 1.38 12.47
C HIS A 185 9.14 1.13 12.61
N ASN A 186 9.93 1.84 11.84
CA ASN A 186 11.39 1.80 11.94
C ASN A 186 11.88 2.46 13.22
N LEU A 187 12.77 1.80 13.95
CA LEU A 187 13.29 2.26 15.25
C LEU A 187 14.03 3.60 15.14
N SER A 188 14.90 3.73 14.12
CA SER A 188 15.68 4.96 13.93
C SER A 188 14.79 6.17 13.62
N GLU A 189 13.73 5.97 12.81
CA GLU A 189 12.78 7.02 12.47
C GLU A 189 11.97 7.46 13.70
N VAL A 190 11.48 6.51 14.49
CA VAL A 190 10.70 6.82 15.71
C VAL A 190 11.57 7.51 16.75
N ILE A 191 12.81 7.06 16.95
CA ILE A 191 13.73 7.72 17.90
C ILE A 191 14.05 9.14 17.41
N ASN A 192 14.33 9.35 16.12
CA ASN A 192 14.57 10.69 15.60
C ASN A 192 13.37 11.63 15.81
N ALA A 193 12.15 11.12 15.71
CA ALA A 193 10.95 11.89 16.02
C ALA A 193 10.82 12.18 17.54
N CYS A 194 11.19 11.24 18.41
CA CYS A 194 11.26 11.51 19.86
C CYS A 194 12.29 12.60 20.18
N LEU A 195 13.45 12.56 19.51
CA LEU A 195 14.49 13.58 19.67
C LEU A 195 14.01 14.97 19.22
N ALA A 196 13.32 15.05 18.11
CA ALA A 196 12.71 16.30 17.63
C ALA A 196 11.65 16.84 18.62
N LEU A 197 10.84 15.96 19.21
CA LEU A 197 9.85 16.33 20.22
C LEU A 197 10.49 16.82 21.53
N ILE A 198 11.66 16.27 21.89
CA ILE A 198 12.45 16.71 23.05
C ILE A 198 13.06 18.09 22.81
N GLU A 199 13.54 18.35 21.59
CA GLU A 199 14.11 19.66 21.20
C GLU A 199 13.04 20.75 21.09
N ASP A 200 11.89 20.43 20.50
CA ASP A 200 10.75 21.32 20.34
C ASP A 200 9.43 20.62 20.73
N PRO A 201 8.89 20.85 21.94
CA PRO A 201 7.61 20.30 22.38
C PRO A 201 6.41 20.73 21.50
N ASP A 202 6.54 21.86 20.77
CA ASP A 202 5.48 22.39 19.91
C ASP A 202 5.58 21.89 18.46
N VAL A 203 6.56 21.02 18.14
CA VAL A 203 6.71 20.42 16.81
C VAL A 203 5.38 19.89 16.27
N SER A 204 5.06 20.22 15.01
CA SER A 204 3.80 19.81 14.37
C SER A 204 3.81 18.33 13.95
N ILE A 205 2.62 17.73 13.83
CA ILE A 205 2.51 16.35 13.32
C ILE A 205 3.07 16.25 11.89
N GLN A 206 2.94 17.30 11.08
CA GLN A 206 3.47 17.32 9.71
C GLN A 206 5.00 17.25 9.68
N GLU A 207 5.67 17.92 10.59
CA GLU A 207 7.14 17.83 10.73
C GLU A 207 7.57 16.47 11.24
N LEU A 208 6.85 15.90 12.21
CA LEU A 208 7.09 14.53 12.67
C LEU A 208 6.92 13.49 11.55
N MET A 209 5.99 13.71 10.62
CA MET A 209 5.79 12.85 9.45
C MET A 209 6.96 12.90 8.45
N GLN A 210 7.79 13.93 8.46
CA GLN A 210 9.02 13.94 7.66
C GLN A 210 10.08 12.98 8.23
N LEU A 211 10.06 12.78 9.55
CA LEU A 211 10.95 11.85 10.25
C LEU A 211 10.42 10.42 10.26
N ILE A 212 9.08 10.26 10.35
CA ILE A 212 8.38 8.97 10.28
C ILE A 212 7.46 9.00 9.05
N PRO A 213 7.96 8.66 7.86
CA PRO A 213 7.16 8.73 6.63
C PRO A 213 5.99 7.73 6.61
N GLY A 214 6.07 6.66 7.39
CA GLY A 214 5.00 5.66 7.49
C GLY A 214 5.41 4.39 8.24
N PRO A 215 4.49 3.42 8.32
CA PRO A 215 4.76 2.10 8.87
C PRO A 215 5.92 1.38 8.18
N ASP A 216 6.59 0.49 8.91
CA ASP A 216 7.68 -0.35 8.41
C ASP A 216 7.46 -1.80 8.87
N PHE A 217 6.96 -2.63 7.96
CA PHE A 217 6.55 -4.00 8.28
C PHE A 217 7.71 -4.99 8.27
N PRO A 218 7.70 -6.03 9.13
CA PRO A 218 8.74 -7.05 9.16
C PRO A 218 8.86 -7.85 7.86
N THR A 219 7.77 -8.00 7.12
CA THR A 219 7.70 -8.70 5.83
C THR A 219 7.99 -7.79 4.64
N ALA A 220 8.45 -6.56 4.87
CA ALA A 220 8.72 -5.56 3.84
C ALA A 220 7.48 -5.20 3.00
N GLY A 221 7.49 -5.39 1.68
CA GLY A 221 6.39 -5.05 0.78
C GLY A 221 6.30 -3.56 0.46
N LEU A 222 5.19 -3.18 -0.17
CA LEU A 222 4.92 -1.82 -0.65
C LEU A 222 3.67 -1.25 0.00
N ILE A 223 3.70 0.03 0.40
CA ILE A 223 2.50 0.78 0.77
C ILE A 223 2.07 1.62 -0.43
N ASN A 224 0.86 1.38 -0.93
CA ASN A 224 0.31 2.05 -2.10
C ASN A 224 -0.49 3.30 -1.69
N GLY A 225 0.14 4.46 -1.80
CA GLY A 225 -0.42 5.77 -1.45
C GLY A 225 -0.21 6.19 0.01
N ALA A 226 0.23 7.41 0.23
CA ALA A 226 0.52 7.98 1.55
C ALA A 226 -0.71 8.61 2.26
N GLY A 227 -1.84 8.75 1.58
CA GLY A 227 -3.02 9.43 2.12
C GLY A 227 -3.56 8.82 3.42
N GLY A 228 -3.65 7.48 3.47
CA GLY A 228 -4.12 6.76 4.65
C GLY A 228 -3.15 6.83 5.84
N ILE A 229 -1.84 6.96 5.59
CA ILE A 229 -0.83 7.20 6.64
C ILE A 229 -1.06 8.56 7.27
N ARG A 230 -1.20 9.59 6.43
CA ARG A 230 -1.45 10.97 6.90
C ARG A 230 -2.71 11.07 7.73
N GLU A 231 -3.81 10.47 7.28
CA GLU A 231 -5.06 10.40 8.04
C GLU A 231 -4.85 9.73 9.40
N ALA A 232 -4.18 8.56 9.44
CA ALA A 232 -3.91 7.82 10.66
C ALA A 232 -3.07 8.62 11.66
N TYR A 233 -2.03 9.31 11.21
CA TYR A 233 -1.14 10.07 12.10
C TYR A 233 -1.80 11.33 12.66
N LEU A 234 -2.76 11.93 11.94
CA LEU A 234 -3.51 13.08 12.40
C LEU A 234 -4.67 12.71 13.33
N THR A 235 -5.38 11.63 13.04
CA THR A 235 -6.65 11.29 13.71
C THR A 235 -6.61 10.01 14.56
N GLY A 236 -5.53 9.23 14.48
CA GLY A 236 -5.42 7.90 15.08
C GLY A 236 -6.12 6.80 14.27
N ARG A 237 -6.73 7.11 13.11
CA ARG A 237 -7.42 6.13 12.25
C ARG A 237 -7.11 6.38 10.79
N GLY A 238 -6.90 5.30 10.03
CA GLY A 238 -6.64 5.40 8.59
C GLY A 238 -6.65 4.03 7.92
N ARG A 239 -6.60 4.03 6.59
CA ARG A 239 -6.52 2.80 5.79
C ARG A 239 -5.33 2.89 4.85
N ILE A 240 -4.46 1.91 4.89
CA ILE A 240 -3.34 1.77 3.96
C ILE A 240 -3.49 0.49 3.15
N TYR A 241 -2.98 0.53 1.93
CA TYR A 241 -2.98 -0.62 1.02
C TYR A 241 -1.57 -1.19 0.94
N LEU A 242 -1.42 -2.42 1.37
CA LEU A 242 -0.17 -3.16 1.32
C LEU A 242 -0.15 -4.02 0.07
N ARG A 243 0.93 -3.93 -0.73
CA ARG A 243 1.16 -4.75 -1.92
C ARG A 243 2.39 -5.63 -1.74
N ALA A 244 2.32 -6.81 -2.33
CA ALA A 244 3.49 -7.65 -2.53
C ALA A 244 4.51 -6.96 -3.43
N ARG A 245 5.80 -7.21 -3.21
CA ARG A 245 6.84 -6.81 -4.16
C ARG A 245 7.00 -7.88 -5.20
N CYS A 246 6.76 -7.52 -6.45
CA CYS A 246 6.81 -8.41 -7.59
C CYS A 246 7.85 -7.95 -8.60
N GLN A 247 8.47 -8.90 -9.30
CA GLN A 247 9.41 -8.68 -10.41
C GLN A 247 8.98 -9.56 -11.59
N PHE A 248 9.32 -9.14 -12.80
CA PHE A 248 9.06 -9.92 -14.00
C PHE A 248 10.35 -10.59 -14.47
N GLU A 249 10.27 -11.86 -14.82
CA GLU A 249 11.36 -12.62 -15.39
C GLU A 249 10.91 -13.26 -16.70
N GLY A 250 11.83 -13.31 -17.69
CA GLY A 250 11.59 -13.86 -19.03
C GLY A 250 11.82 -12.85 -20.14
N GLU A 251 11.82 -13.31 -21.40
CA GLU A 251 11.98 -12.45 -22.58
C GLU A 251 10.62 -11.93 -23.05
N GLU A 252 10.58 -10.71 -23.56
CA GLU A 252 9.38 -10.16 -24.24
C GLU A 252 8.98 -11.04 -25.42
N GLY A 253 7.69 -11.38 -25.51
CA GLY A 253 7.16 -12.31 -26.52
C GLY A 253 7.40 -13.80 -26.24
N GLY A 254 8.16 -14.13 -25.16
CA GLY A 254 8.37 -15.48 -24.68
C GLY A 254 7.39 -15.91 -23.59
N ARG A 255 7.80 -16.88 -22.78
CA ARG A 255 7.14 -17.21 -21.51
C ARG A 255 7.71 -16.30 -20.43
N GLN A 256 6.87 -15.49 -19.85
CA GLN A 256 7.22 -14.63 -18.71
C GLN A 256 6.66 -15.20 -17.42
N SER A 257 7.26 -14.80 -16.31
CA SER A 257 6.84 -15.19 -14.96
C SER A 257 6.82 -13.98 -14.04
N ILE A 258 5.83 -13.94 -13.16
CA ILE A 258 5.78 -12.98 -12.06
C ILE A 258 6.43 -13.64 -10.85
N ILE A 259 7.49 -13.02 -10.33
CA ILE A 259 8.20 -13.48 -9.14
C ILE A 259 7.80 -12.61 -7.97
N VAL A 260 7.25 -13.21 -6.93
CA VAL A 260 6.87 -12.53 -5.70
C VAL A 260 7.95 -12.80 -4.65
N ASN A 261 8.65 -11.74 -4.24
CA ASN A 261 9.75 -11.81 -3.27
C ASN A 261 9.34 -11.38 -1.86
N GLU A 262 8.32 -10.53 -1.74
CA GLU A 262 7.81 -10.02 -0.47
C GLU A 262 6.28 -10.04 -0.47
N LEU A 263 5.69 -10.42 0.66
CA LEU A 263 4.24 -10.46 0.84
C LEU A 263 3.75 -9.36 1.78
N PRO A 264 2.50 -8.92 1.64
CA PRO A 264 1.87 -8.03 2.60
C PRO A 264 1.89 -8.64 4.00
N TYR A 265 1.99 -7.77 5.02
CA TYR A 265 2.03 -8.19 6.42
C TYR A 265 0.82 -9.04 6.81
N GLN A 266 1.04 -10.12 7.55
CA GLN A 266 0.04 -11.10 8.02
C GLN A 266 -0.63 -11.92 6.92
N VAL A 267 -0.11 -11.94 5.69
CA VAL A 267 -0.59 -12.82 4.62
C VAL A 267 0.10 -14.18 4.70
N ASN A 268 -0.69 -15.25 4.65
CA ASN A 268 -0.22 -16.62 4.60
C ASN A 268 0.08 -17.02 3.15
N LYS A 269 1.34 -17.40 2.87
CA LYS A 269 1.83 -17.73 1.52
C LYS A 269 1.12 -18.94 0.92
N ALA A 270 0.98 -20.03 1.67
CA ALA A 270 0.36 -21.27 1.19
C ALA A 270 -1.11 -21.05 0.82
N ARG A 271 -1.89 -20.39 1.69
CA ARG A 271 -3.30 -20.04 1.41
C ARG A 271 -3.44 -19.10 0.23
N LEU A 272 -2.48 -18.18 0.04
CA LEU A 272 -2.47 -17.29 -1.12
C LEU A 272 -2.28 -18.08 -2.42
N LEU A 273 -1.32 -19.03 -2.46
CA LEU A 273 -1.11 -19.91 -3.61
C LEU A 273 -2.35 -20.76 -3.90
N GLU A 274 -2.97 -21.35 -2.88
CA GLU A 274 -4.21 -22.12 -3.01
C GLU A 274 -5.33 -21.26 -3.60
N LYS A 275 -5.47 -20.00 -3.12
CA LYS A 275 -6.49 -19.08 -3.62
C LYS A 275 -6.26 -18.66 -5.06
N ILE A 276 -5.02 -18.42 -5.46
CA ILE A 276 -4.68 -18.14 -6.87
C ILE A 276 -5.03 -19.36 -7.73
N ALA A 277 -4.64 -20.57 -7.32
CA ALA A 277 -4.96 -21.79 -8.06
C ALA A 277 -6.48 -22.03 -8.20
N GLU A 278 -7.27 -21.74 -7.15
CA GLU A 278 -8.73 -21.79 -7.18
C GLU A 278 -9.29 -20.82 -8.23
N LEU A 279 -8.85 -19.57 -8.22
CA LEU A 279 -9.33 -18.54 -9.15
C LEU A 279 -8.96 -18.85 -10.61
N VAL A 280 -7.79 -19.43 -10.85
CA VAL A 280 -7.37 -19.91 -12.17
C VAL A 280 -8.26 -21.05 -12.64
N LYS A 281 -8.55 -22.04 -11.77
CA LYS A 281 -9.44 -23.16 -12.06
C LYS A 281 -10.88 -22.72 -12.35
N ASP A 282 -11.36 -21.71 -11.63
CA ASP A 282 -12.70 -21.12 -11.81
C ASP A 282 -12.79 -20.21 -13.04
N GLY A 283 -11.69 -19.97 -13.77
CA GLY A 283 -11.65 -19.07 -14.94
C GLY A 283 -11.81 -17.60 -14.61
N LYS A 284 -11.58 -17.22 -13.34
CA LYS A 284 -11.63 -15.81 -12.88
C LYS A 284 -10.30 -15.08 -13.06
N LEU A 285 -9.21 -15.81 -13.06
CA LEU A 285 -7.87 -15.35 -13.41
C LEU A 285 -7.40 -16.08 -14.65
N GLU A 286 -7.24 -15.35 -15.73
CA GLU A 286 -6.73 -15.86 -17.00
C GLU A 286 -5.23 -15.55 -17.13
N GLY A 287 -4.56 -16.14 -18.10
CA GLY A 287 -3.16 -15.87 -18.42
C GLY A 287 -2.13 -16.63 -17.59
N ILE A 288 -2.52 -17.35 -16.53
CA ILE A 288 -1.60 -18.12 -15.68
C ILE A 288 -1.52 -19.57 -16.19
N SER A 289 -0.30 -20.10 -16.36
CA SER A 289 -0.04 -21.46 -16.79
C SER A 289 0.43 -22.40 -15.67
N GLY A 290 1.09 -21.85 -14.64
CA GLY A 290 1.61 -22.63 -13.51
C GLY A 290 1.90 -21.79 -12.28
N LEU A 291 1.93 -22.44 -11.13
CA LEU A 291 2.27 -21.85 -9.83
C LEU A 291 3.32 -22.72 -9.15
N ARG A 292 4.39 -22.14 -8.67
CA ARG A 292 5.44 -22.83 -7.91
C ARG A 292 5.88 -22.02 -6.71
N ASP A 293 6.24 -22.70 -5.65
CA ASP A 293 6.96 -22.13 -4.52
C ASP A 293 8.42 -22.59 -4.58
N GLU A 294 9.30 -21.65 -4.82
CA GLU A 294 10.75 -21.84 -4.88
C GLU A 294 11.45 -21.16 -3.69
N SER A 295 10.70 -20.86 -2.63
CA SER A 295 11.26 -20.27 -1.42
C SER A 295 12.23 -21.23 -0.73
N ASP A 296 13.35 -20.69 -0.29
CA ASP A 296 14.41 -21.43 0.41
C ASP A 296 14.94 -20.62 1.61
N LYS A 297 16.09 -21.07 2.16
CA LYS A 297 16.77 -20.38 3.27
C LYS A 297 17.28 -18.96 2.94
N ASP A 298 17.45 -18.65 1.65
CA ASP A 298 18.02 -17.39 1.18
C ASP A 298 16.90 -16.35 0.94
N GLY A 299 15.62 -16.78 0.88
CA GLY A 299 14.49 -15.87 0.79
C GLY A 299 13.21 -16.49 0.22
N MET A 300 12.17 -15.66 0.21
CA MET A 300 10.89 -16.00 -0.39
C MET A 300 10.97 -15.84 -1.91
N ARG A 301 10.49 -16.83 -2.63
CA ARG A 301 10.37 -16.81 -4.08
C ARG A 301 9.14 -17.61 -4.53
N MET A 302 8.05 -16.92 -4.73
CA MET A 302 6.84 -17.49 -5.30
C MET A 302 6.79 -17.18 -6.80
N VAL A 303 6.68 -18.18 -7.65
CA VAL A 303 6.73 -18.09 -9.11
C VAL A 303 5.34 -18.31 -9.69
N ILE A 304 4.83 -17.32 -10.42
CA ILE A 304 3.57 -17.38 -11.17
C ILE A 304 3.92 -17.36 -12.65
N GLU A 305 3.83 -18.53 -13.31
CA GLU A 305 4.14 -18.66 -14.73
C GLU A 305 2.98 -18.20 -15.59
N LEU A 306 3.27 -17.36 -16.59
CA LEU A 306 2.29 -16.83 -17.51
C LEU A 306 2.19 -17.70 -18.78
N ARG A 307 1.06 -17.61 -19.49
CA ARG A 307 0.93 -18.14 -20.83
C ARG A 307 1.73 -17.25 -21.81
N ARG A 308 2.03 -17.78 -22.98
CA ARG A 308 2.69 -16.98 -24.03
C ARG A 308 1.79 -15.81 -24.47
N ASN A 309 2.41 -14.67 -24.73
CA ASN A 309 1.76 -13.44 -25.21
C ASN A 309 0.81 -12.78 -24.17
N GLU A 310 0.90 -13.15 -22.91
CA GLU A 310 0.21 -12.43 -21.83
C GLU A 310 1.02 -11.21 -21.41
N VAL A 311 0.34 -10.14 -21.03
CA VAL A 311 0.94 -8.92 -20.49
C VAL A 311 1.09 -9.07 -18.98
N PRO A 312 2.31 -9.17 -18.43
CA PRO A 312 2.52 -9.46 -17.00
C PRO A 312 1.88 -8.43 -16.07
N GLU A 313 1.89 -7.15 -16.45
CA GLU A 313 1.31 -6.06 -15.68
C GLU A 313 -0.20 -6.23 -15.53
N VAL A 314 -0.90 -6.62 -16.58
CA VAL A 314 -2.34 -6.85 -16.55
C VAL A 314 -2.70 -8.02 -15.64
N VAL A 315 -1.96 -9.12 -15.73
CA VAL A 315 -2.17 -10.29 -14.85
C VAL A 315 -1.86 -9.92 -13.40
N LEU A 316 -0.78 -9.17 -13.14
CA LEU A 316 -0.42 -8.70 -11.81
C LEU A 316 -1.51 -7.78 -11.22
N ASN A 317 -2.06 -6.87 -12.01
CA ASN A 317 -3.14 -5.99 -11.59
C ASN A 317 -4.41 -6.77 -11.21
N ASN A 318 -4.76 -7.79 -11.99
CA ASN A 318 -5.85 -8.71 -11.66
C ASN A 318 -5.57 -9.50 -10.36
N LEU A 319 -4.34 -9.93 -10.15
CA LEU A 319 -3.92 -10.59 -8.92
C LEU A 319 -4.04 -9.66 -7.70
N TYR A 320 -3.65 -8.39 -7.82
CA TYR A 320 -3.83 -7.38 -6.76
C TYR A 320 -5.30 -7.14 -6.43
N GLN A 321 -6.18 -7.14 -7.41
CA GLN A 321 -7.60 -6.91 -7.20
C GLN A 321 -8.32 -8.11 -6.59
N GLN A 322 -7.95 -9.34 -6.96
CA GLN A 322 -8.70 -10.54 -6.61
C GLN A 322 -8.08 -11.37 -5.49
N THR A 323 -6.85 -11.06 -5.06
CA THR A 323 -6.12 -11.85 -4.08
C THR A 323 -5.48 -11.00 -2.97
N GLN A 324 -4.91 -11.68 -1.97
CA GLN A 324 -4.18 -11.02 -0.88
C GLN A 324 -2.75 -10.55 -1.27
N LEU A 325 -2.37 -10.58 -2.56
CA LEU A 325 -1.19 -9.86 -3.03
C LEU A 325 -1.33 -8.35 -2.82
N GLN A 326 -2.56 -7.85 -2.73
CA GLN A 326 -2.88 -6.56 -2.14
C GLN A 326 -3.84 -6.77 -0.97
N SER A 327 -3.50 -6.23 0.19
CA SER A 327 -4.33 -6.28 1.40
C SER A 327 -4.56 -4.87 1.96
N VAL A 328 -5.66 -4.71 2.69
CA VAL A 328 -5.98 -3.46 3.39
C VAL A 328 -5.59 -3.60 4.85
N PHE A 329 -4.73 -2.72 5.34
CA PHE A 329 -4.42 -2.59 6.76
C PHE A 329 -5.18 -1.40 7.34
N GLY A 330 -6.16 -1.68 8.18
CA GLY A 330 -6.93 -0.65 8.89
C GLY A 330 -6.19 -0.20 10.13
N ILE A 331 -5.61 0.98 10.11
CA ILE A 331 -4.91 1.56 11.27
C ILE A 331 -5.94 2.06 12.29
N ASN A 332 -5.76 1.68 13.55
CA ASN A 332 -6.54 2.16 14.68
C ASN A 332 -5.64 2.26 15.91
N MET A 333 -5.21 3.47 16.21
CA MET A 333 -4.17 3.77 17.20
C MET A 333 -4.79 3.94 18.60
N VAL A 334 -5.35 2.86 19.14
CA VAL A 334 -5.95 2.82 20.47
C VAL A 334 -5.00 2.17 21.47
N ALA A 335 -4.66 2.87 22.55
CA ALA A 335 -3.82 2.38 23.65
C ALA A 335 -4.36 2.85 25.00
N LEU A 336 -3.87 2.24 26.06
CA LEU A 336 -4.16 2.66 27.44
C LEU A 336 -3.20 3.79 27.86
N LEU A 337 -3.76 4.92 28.27
CA LEU A 337 -3.03 5.98 28.93
C LEU A 337 -3.70 6.24 30.29
N ASP A 338 -2.94 6.15 31.36
CA ASP A 338 -3.44 6.25 32.73
C ASP A 338 -4.62 5.30 33.02
N GLY A 339 -4.52 4.05 32.52
CA GLY A 339 -5.56 3.02 32.67
C GLY A 339 -6.84 3.26 31.85
N ARG A 340 -6.86 4.26 30.97
CA ARG A 340 -8.03 4.58 30.12
C ARG A 340 -7.71 4.38 28.65
N PRO A 341 -8.62 3.75 27.88
CA PRO A 341 -8.43 3.60 26.45
C PRO A 341 -8.61 4.94 25.74
N ARG A 342 -7.63 5.31 24.91
CA ARG A 342 -7.64 6.51 24.06
C ARG A 342 -7.26 6.18 22.62
N CYS A 343 -7.94 6.80 21.66
CA CYS A 343 -7.48 6.86 20.29
C CYS A 343 -6.51 8.04 20.20
N MET A 344 -5.25 7.76 19.90
CA MET A 344 -4.15 8.71 19.98
C MET A 344 -3.63 9.04 18.58
N ASN A 345 -3.22 10.28 18.35
CA ASN A 345 -2.48 10.67 17.17
C ASN A 345 -0.97 10.36 17.34
N LEU A 346 -0.18 10.56 16.29
CA LEU A 346 1.26 10.25 16.33
C LEU A 346 1.99 11.03 17.42
N LYS A 347 1.74 12.34 17.55
CA LYS A 347 2.40 13.19 18.55
C LYS A 347 2.05 12.76 19.98
N GLU A 348 0.79 12.43 20.25
CA GLU A 348 0.35 11.95 21.57
C GLU A 348 1.02 10.64 21.97
N MET A 349 1.25 9.71 21.01
CA MET A 349 1.97 8.47 21.30
C MET A 349 3.44 8.70 21.63
N LEU A 350 4.11 9.57 20.87
CA LEU A 350 5.49 9.94 21.13
C LEU A 350 5.63 10.65 22.47
N ALA A 351 4.70 11.59 22.77
CA ALA A 351 4.67 12.31 24.03
C ALA A 351 4.48 11.37 25.24
N ALA A 352 3.53 10.42 25.14
CA ALA A 352 3.32 9.44 26.22
C ALA A 352 4.59 8.62 26.53
N PHE A 353 5.37 8.27 25.51
CA PHE A 353 6.65 7.58 25.71
C PHE A 353 7.71 8.50 26.33
N VAL A 354 7.87 9.74 25.83
CA VAL A 354 8.85 10.70 26.34
C VAL A 354 8.56 11.06 27.79
N ASP A 355 7.28 11.30 28.14
CA ASP A 355 6.86 11.58 29.52
C ASP A 355 7.13 10.38 30.44
N HIS A 356 6.90 9.17 29.97
CA HIS A 356 7.26 7.96 30.72
C HIS A 356 8.77 7.86 30.94
N ARG A 357 9.59 8.15 29.92
CA ARG A 357 11.05 8.21 30.09
C ARG A 357 11.48 9.25 31.10
N ARG A 358 10.85 10.43 31.10
CA ARG A 358 11.09 11.48 32.08
C ARG A 358 10.83 10.98 33.49
N GLU A 359 9.71 10.31 33.74
CA GLU A 359 9.39 9.74 35.05
C GLU A 359 10.40 8.65 35.44
N VAL A 360 10.72 7.72 34.56
CA VAL A 360 11.67 6.62 34.82
C VAL A 360 13.05 7.15 35.14
N VAL A 361 13.60 8.10 34.39
CA VAL A 361 14.92 8.67 34.63
C VAL A 361 14.92 9.46 35.95
N THR A 362 13.87 10.22 36.25
CA THR A 362 13.75 10.93 37.55
C THR A 362 13.75 9.95 38.73
N ARG A 363 12.93 8.91 38.70
CA ARG A 363 12.86 7.90 39.77
C ARG A 363 14.18 7.12 39.91
N ARG A 364 14.82 6.76 38.79
CA ARG A 364 16.16 6.15 38.81
C ARG A 364 17.17 7.06 39.45
N THR A 365 17.21 8.34 39.10
CA THR A 365 18.14 9.32 39.66
C THR A 365 17.93 9.49 41.15
N VAL A 366 16.69 9.53 41.62
CA VAL A 366 16.37 9.58 43.06
C VAL A 366 16.87 8.33 43.78
N PHE A 367 16.65 7.14 43.19
CA PHE A 367 17.15 5.89 43.76
C PHE A 367 18.68 5.85 43.83
N GLU A 368 19.36 6.22 42.75
CA GLU A 368 20.82 6.25 42.68
C GLU A 368 21.42 7.28 43.64
N LEU A 369 20.79 8.46 43.74
CA LEU A 369 21.17 9.48 44.71
C LEU A 369 21.06 8.98 46.14
N ARG A 370 19.96 8.31 46.50
CA ARG A 370 19.78 7.71 47.83
C ARG A 370 20.89 6.68 48.10
N LYS A 371 21.17 5.80 47.17
CA LYS A 371 22.23 4.80 47.29
C LYS A 371 23.63 5.41 47.35
N ALA A 372 23.90 6.41 46.52
CA ALA A 372 25.17 7.14 46.58
C ALA A 372 25.38 7.86 47.92
N ARG A 373 24.33 8.51 48.46
CA ARG A 373 24.38 9.16 49.78
C ARG A 373 24.57 8.14 50.92
N GLU A 374 23.85 7.01 50.90
CA GLU A 374 24.03 5.93 51.88
C GLU A 374 25.47 5.40 51.83
N ARG A 375 26.04 5.19 50.65
CA ARG A 375 27.42 4.71 50.51
C ARG A 375 28.47 5.76 50.89
N ALA A 376 28.28 7.01 50.46
CA ALA A 376 29.16 8.13 50.83
C ALA A 376 29.19 8.34 52.36
N HIS A 377 28.05 8.26 53.03
CA HIS A 377 27.94 8.36 54.46
C HIS A 377 28.76 7.26 55.18
N ILE A 378 28.73 6.02 54.70
CA ILE A 378 29.55 4.93 55.26
C ILE A 378 31.04 5.21 55.06
N LEU A 379 31.45 5.63 53.84
CA LEU A 379 32.84 5.93 53.53
C LEU A 379 33.36 7.13 54.31
N GLU A 380 32.55 8.13 54.58
CA GLU A 380 32.86 9.25 55.46
C GLU A 380 33.17 8.80 56.88
N GLY A 381 32.31 7.94 57.44
CA GLY A 381 32.58 7.33 58.77
C GLY A 381 33.87 6.50 58.81
N LEU A 382 34.17 5.75 57.76
CA LEU A 382 35.41 4.99 57.61
C LEU A 382 36.64 5.91 57.53
N ALA A 383 36.54 7.03 56.76
CA ALA A 383 37.63 8.02 56.69
C ALA A 383 37.91 8.70 58.05
N VAL A 384 36.86 9.03 58.80
CA VAL A 384 36.98 9.51 60.18
C VAL A 384 37.65 8.44 61.06
N ALA A 385 37.28 7.18 60.94
CA ALA A 385 37.84 6.08 61.66
C ALA A 385 39.36 5.89 61.38
N LEU A 386 39.73 6.04 60.10
CA LEU A 386 41.16 5.95 59.73
C LEU A 386 41.99 7.12 60.30
N ALA A 387 41.42 8.32 60.38
CA ALA A 387 42.05 9.47 60.99
C ALA A 387 42.25 9.32 62.52
N ASN A 388 41.49 8.43 63.21
CA ASN A 388 41.48 8.18 64.57
C ASN A 388 41.78 6.69 64.93
N ILE A 389 42.55 6.02 64.12
CA ILE A 389 42.67 4.57 64.07
C ILE A 389 43.13 3.97 65.44
N ASP A 390 44.10 4.59 66.07
CA ASP A 390 44.66 4.11 67.31
C ASP A 390 43.64 4.16 68.46
N GLU A 391 42.91 5.27 68.55
CA GLU A 391 41.86 5.48 69.56
C GLU A 391 40.68 4.55 69.41
N ILE A 392 40.32 4.26 68.17
CA ILE A 392 39.22 3.35 67.82
C ILE A 392 39.57 1.92 68.08
N ILE A 393 40.79 1.49 67.74
CA ILE A 393 41.29 0.15 68.07
C ILE A 393 41.34 -0.04 69.61
N GLU A 394 41.79 0.96 70.39
CA GLU A 394 41.80 0.91 71.82
C GLU A 394 40.37 0.83 72.41
N THR A 395 39.44 1.60 71.87
CA THR A 395 38.01 1.58 72.25
C THR A 395 37.41 0.21 72.04
N ILE A 396 37.69 -0.42 70.92
CA ILE A 396 37.16 -1.76 70.53
C ILE A 396 37.79 -2.83 71.44
N LYS A 397 39.14 -2.79 71.68
CA LYS A 397 39.85 -3.76 72.54
C LYS A 397 39.45 -3.73 73.99
N THR A 398 39.08 -2.56 74.52
CA THR A 398 38.68 -2.36 75.90
C THR A 398 37.20 -2.58 76.15
N SER A 399 36.38 -2.82 75.10
CA SER A 399 34.97 -3.12 75.22
C SER A 399 34.75 -4.61 75.45
N ALA A 400 33.77 -4.99 76.27
CA ALA A 400 33.50 -6.37 76.66
C ALA A 400 32.78 -7.15 75.54
N ASN A 401 32.06 -6.47 74.67
CA ASN A 401 31.31 -7.07 73.50
C ASN A 401 31.10 -6.04 72.35
N PRO A 402 30.73 -6.47 71.18
CA PRO A 402 30.52 -5.56 70.04
C PRO A 402 29.44 -4.50 70.25
N ALA A 403 28.41 -4.77 71.04
CA ALA A 403 27.33 -3.81 71.32
C ALA A 403 27.88 -2.64 72.19
N GLU A 404 28.68 -2.92 73.24
CA GLU A 404 29.35 -1.92 74.04
C GLU A 404 30.37 -1.11 73.21
N ALA A 405 31.13 -1.77 72.34
CA ALA A 405 32.03 -1.06 71.42
C ALA A 405 31.25 -0.08 70.52
N LYS A 406 30.14 -0.47 70.07
CA LYS A 406 29.26 0.38 69.23
C LYS A 406 28.74 1.57 69.99
N GLU A 407 28.23 1.39 71.20
CA GLU A 407 27.77 2.48 72.07
C GLU A 407 28.87 3.48 72.34
N ARG A 408 30.07 3.02 72.65
CA ARG A 408 31.25 3.88 72.95
C ARG A 408 31.69 4.67 71.73
N LEU A 409 31.61 4.08 70.54
CA LEU A 409 31.90 4.77 69.25
C LEU A 409 30.89 5.87 69.00
N LEU A 410 29.60 5.67 69.28
CA LEU A 410 28.51 6.64 69.14
C LEU A 410 28.52 7.76 70.17
N GLY A 411 28.90 7.47 71.38
CA GLY A 411 28.86 8.40 72.51
C GLY A 411 29.93 9.49 72.52
N ARG A 412 30.84 9.52 71.57
CA ARG A 412 32.01 10.39 71.52
C ARG A 412 32.06 11.17 70.17
N ALA A 413 32.55 12.43 70.21
CA ALA A 413 32.93 13.18 69.02
C ALA A 413 34.39 12.82 68.62
N TRP A 414 34.58 12.60 67.28
CA TRP A 414 35.88 12.20 66.76
C TRP A 414 36.50 13.33 65.94
N ARG A 415 37.80 13.32 65.72
CA ARG A 415 38.47 14.29 64.87
C ARG A 415 38.11 13.98 63.43
N SER A 416 37.73 14.98 62.66
CA SER A 416 37.26 14.83 61.34
C SER A 416 38.37 14.54 60.28
N GLY A 417 39.65 14.84 60.57
CA GLY A 417 40.79 14.57 59.72
C GLY A 417 40.57 15.16 58.28
N VAL A 418 40.89 14.36 57.29
CA VAL A 418 40.77 14.72 55.86
C VAL A 418 39.33 15.00 55.46
N VAL A 419 38.37 14.44 56.19
CA VAL A 419 36.91 14.62 55.87
C VAL A 419 36.49 16.09 56.07
N SER A 420 37.03 16.83 57.02
CA SER A 420 36.76 18.25 57.22
C SER A 420 37.17 19.12 56.01
N GLU A 421 38.29 18.80 55.38
CA GLU A 421 38.75 19.51 54.18
C GLU A 421 37.90 19.20 52.96
N LEU A 422 37.41 17.95 52.84
CA LEU A 422 36.55 17.50 51.75
C LEU A 422 35.14 18.08 51.92
N LEU A 423 34.57 18.10 53.14
CA LEU A 423 33.28 18.71 53.46
C LEU A 423 33.31 20.24 53.41
N ALA A 424 34.43 20.87 53.78
CA ALA A 424 34.58 22.33 53.70
C ALA A 424 34.72 22.86 52.28
N ARG A 425 35.21 22.04 51.34
CA ARG A 425 35.20 22.33 49.88
C ARG A 425 33.84 22.13 49.24
N ALA A 426 32.97 21.27 49.77
CA ALA A 426 31.58 21.16 49.43
C ALA A 426 30.81 22.24 50.22
N GLU A 427 30.59 23.43 49.64
CA GLU A 427 29.82 24.56 50.24
C GLU A 427 28.45 24.11 50.78
N GLU A 428 28.07 22.87 50.63
CA GLU A 428 26.80 22.26 51.00
C GLU A 428 27.01 20.83 51.56
N ALA A 429 27.48 20.71 52.79
CA ALA A 429 27.62 19.42 53.50
C ALA A 429 26.30 18.59 53.57
N TRP A 430 25.16 19.19 53.25
CA TRP A 430 23.85 18.52 53.17
C TRP A 430 23.68 17.66 51.92
N ARG A 431 24.45 17.90 50.89
CA ARG A 431 24.30 17.16 49.58
C ARG A 431 24.63 15.68 49.70
N SER A 432 25.67 15.33 50.47
CA SER A 432 26.09 13.94 50.73
C SER A 432 25.35 13.27 51.88
N ARG A 433 24.51 14.01 52.62
CA ARG A 433 23.81 13.49 53.79
C ARG A 433 22.60 12.65 53.40
N PRO A 434 22.42 11.41 53.93
CA PRO A 434 21.18 10.67 53.81
C PRO A 434 19.98 11.44 54.37
N GLU A 435 18.82 11.37 53.68
CA GLU A 435 17.60 12.16 54.03
C GLU A 435 17.03 11.78 55.42
N ASN A 436 17.15 10.53 55.81
CA ASN A 436 16.63 9.99 57.09
C ASN A 436 17.64 10.03 58.25
N LEU A 437 18.78 10.71 58.10
CA LEU A 437 19.79 10.78 59.14
C LEU A 437 19.44 11.84 60.16
N GLU A 438 19.38 11.44 61.43
CA GLU A 438 19.13 12.37 62.58
C GLU A 438 20.20 13.46 62.62
N SER A 439 19.80 14.70 62.96
CA SER A 439 20.66 15.89 62.95
C SER A 439 21.84 15.81 63.92
N ILE A 440 21.81 14.89 64.92
CA ILE A 440 22.85 14.69 65.90
C ILE A 440 24.13 14.02 65.38
N TYR A 441 24.03 13.31 64.20
CA TYR A 441 25.15 12.62 63.55
C TYR A 441 25.82 13.49 62.48
N GLY A 442 27.09 13.23 62.19
CA GLY A 442 27.88 13.96 61.20
C GLY A 442 28.77 15.05 61.88
N MET A 443 29.17 16.06 61.05
CA MET A 443 30.02 17.16 61.54
C MET A 443 29.21 18.11 62.45
N GLY A 444 29.69 18.37 63.62
CA GLY A 444 29.17 19.31 64.60
C GLY A 444 30.28 20.20 65.15
N ASP A 445 29.94 21.14 66.09
CA ASP A 445 30.90 22.10 66.72
C ASP A 445 32.01 21.41 67.51
N GLU A 446 31.74 20.25 68.13
CA GLU A 446 32.67 19.50 68.95
C GLU A 446 33.46 18.42 68.10
N GLY A 447 33.20 18.24 66.81
CA GLY A 447 33.83 17.22 66.07
C GLY A 447 32.80 16.36 65.34
N TYR A 448 33.19 15.21 64.71
CA TYR A 448 32.34 14.34 63.94
C TYR A 448 31.68 13.27 64.85
N ARG A 449 30.37 13.16 64.79
CA ARG A 449 29.61 12.11 65.54
C ARG A 449 29.20 11.02 64.59
N LEU A 450 29.66 9.78 64.86
CA LEU A 450 29.37 8.60 64.05
C LEU A 450 27.88 8.20 64.16
N SER A 451 27.27 7.78 63.06
CA SER A 451 25.94 7.17 63.06
C SER A 451 25.96 5.68 63.36
N PRO A 452 24.84 5.04 63.76
CA PRO A 452 24.79 3.60 64.03
C PRO A 452 25.24 2.73 62.82
N ALA A 453 24.99 3.18 61.61
CA ALA A 453 25.43 2.49 60.37
C ALA A 453 26.95 2.60 60.17
N GLN A 454 27.50 3.79 60.36
CA GLN A 454 28.96 4.01 60.34
C GLN A 454 29.69 3.23 61.41
N ALA A 455 29.19 3.24 62.61
CA ALA A 455 29.80 2.48 63.76
C ALA A 455 29.81 0.97 63.49
N GLN A 456 28.72 0.46 62.87
CA GLN A 456 28.66 -0.95 62.42
C GLN A 456 29.69 -1.24 61.34
N ALA A 457 29.79 -0.38 60.30
CA ALA A 457 30.75 -0.52 59.19
C ALA A 457 32.22 -0.50 59.73
N ILE A 458 32.50 0.29 60.75
CA ILE A 458 33.84 0.32 61.42
C ILE A 458 34.10 -1.00 62.10
N LEU A 459 33.14 -1.57 62.83
CA LEU A 459 33.31 -2.86 63.54
C LEU A 459 33.48 -4.04 62.56
N ASP A 460 32.86 -3.97 61.40
CA ASP A 460 32.95 -4.97 60.32
C ASP A 460 34.20 -4.81 59.41
N LEU A 461 35.06 -3.81 59.75
CA LEU A 461 36.25 -3.48 58.94
C LEU A 461 37.32 -4.54 59.10
N ARG A 462 37.74 -5.11 57.98
CA ARG A 462 38.80 -6.15 58.00
C ARG A 462 40.16 -5.51 58.12
N LEU A 463 41.08 -6.14 58.95
CA LEU A 463 42.42 -5.60 59.29
C LEU A 463 43.27 -5.26 58.03
N HIS A 464 43.14 -5.96 56.94
CA HIS A 464 43.91 -5.66 55.73
C HIS A 464 43.50 -4.31 55.07
N ARG A 465 42.31 -3.79 55.33
CA ARG A 465 41.87 -2.47 54.83
C ARG A 465 42.47 -1.28 55.60
N LEU A 466 43.24 -1.56 56.60
CA LEU A 466 43.97 -0.53 57.37
C LEU A 466 45.32 -0.14 56.77
N THR A 467 45.72 -0.76 55.66
CA THR A 467 46.95 -0.40 54.92
C THR A 467 46.83 0.94 54.23
N GLY A 468 47.92 1.71 54.09
CA GLY A 468 47.88 3.04 53.43
C GLY A 468 47.30 3.04 52.03
N LEU A 469 47.59 2.01 51.19
CA LEU A 469 47.01 1.86 49.86
C LEU A 469 45.48 1.67 49.85
N GLU A 470 44.91 1.02 50.87
CA GLU A 470 43.47 0.86 51.02
C GLU A 470 42.76 2.13 51.53
N GLN A 471 43.48 2.91 52.38
CA GLN A 471 43.06 4.23 52.88
C GLN A 471 42.89 5.19 51.71
N ASP A 472 43.85 5.26 50.78
CA ASP A 472 43.77 6.09 49.59
C ASP A 472 42.58 5.68 48.68
N LYS A 473 42.31 4.38 48.53
CA LYS A 473 41.14 3.90 47.77
C LYS A 473 39.82 4.33 48.39
N ILE A 474 39.68 4.31 49.72
CA ILE A 474 38.46 4.76 50.42
C ILE A 474 38.23 6.24 50.16
N ILE A 475 39.29 7.06 50.24
CA ILE A 475 39.21 8.50 49.97
C ILE A 475 38.89 8.78 48.52
N ASP A 476 39.46 8.05 47.57
CA ASP A 476 39.20 8.23 46.14
C ASP A 476 37.79 7.76 45.76
N GLU A 477 37.29 6.63 46.33
CA GLU A 477 35.90 6.19 46.17
C GLU A 477 34.91 7.26 46.68
N TYR A 478 35.22 7.85 47.85
CA TYR A 478 34.39 8.91 48.42
C TYR A 478 34.34 10.17 47.52
N LYS A 479 35.49 10.61 46.96
CA LYS A 479 35.52 11.74 46.02
C LYS A 479 34.72 11.47 44.77
N GLN A 480 34.82 10.26 44.21
CA GLN A 480 34.05 9.84 43.05
C GLN A 480 32.53 9.88 43.33
N LEU A 481 32.12 9.37 44.51
CA LEU A 481 30.71 9.43 44.91
C LEU A 481 30.21 10.86 45.14
N LEU A 482 31.01 11.77 45.68
CA LEU A 482 30.62 13.17 45.76
C LEU A 482 30.39 13.79 44.41
N ALA A 483 31.25 13.55 43.41
CA ALA A 483 31.06 14.02 42.03
C ALA A 483 29.83 13.40 41.42
N GLN A 484 29.56 12.11 41.66
CA GLN A 484 28.33 11.46 41.19
C GLN A 484 27.07 12.04 41.84
N ILE A 485 27.12 12.34 43.16
CA ILE A 485 26.01 12.99 43.87
C ILE A 485 25.70 14.38 43.26
N ASP A 486 26.74 15.17 42.96
CA ASP A 486 26.57 16.47 42.34
C ASP A 486 25.93 16.36 40.94
N GLU A 487 26.34 15.41 40.10
CA GLU A 487 25.73 15.13 38.78
C GLU A 487 24.26 14.70 38.92
N LEU A 488 23.94 13.78 39.86
CA LEU A 488 22.58 13.33 40.10
C LEU A 488 21.67 14.47 40.61
N LEU A 489 22.20 15.36 41.46
CA LEU A 489 21.47 16.55 41.91
C LEU A 489 21.23 17.53 40.78
N GLU A 490 22.19 17.73 39.85
CA GLU A 490 22.03 18.57 38.68
C GLU A 490 20.92 18.06 37.78
N ILE A 491 20.87 16.73 37.51
CA ILE A 491 19.81 16.10 36.72
C ILE A 491 18.43 16.34 37.37
N LEU A 492 18.29 16.29 38.69
CA LEU A 492 17.03 16.52 39.37
C LEU A 492 16.62 18.01 39.43
N ALA A 493 17.60 18.91 39.49
CA ALA A 493 17.37 20.34 39.59
C ALA A 493 17.12 21.02 38.25
N ASN A 494 17.65 20.45 37.15
CA ASN A 494 17.62 21.04 35.82
C ASN A 494 16.91 20.12 34.80
N ASP A 495 15.71 20.52 34.41
CA ASP A 495 14.92 19.79 33.43
C ASP A 495 15.63 19.62 32.06
N ALA A 496 16.41 20.63 31.66
CA ALA A 496 17.17 20.53 30.40
C ALA A 496 18.26 19.43 30.50
N ARG A 497 18.92 19.26 31.63
CA ARG A 497 19.89 18.18 31.87
C ARG A 497 19.21 16.80 31.88
N LEU A 498 18.05 16.72 32.53
CA LEU A 498 17.24 15.50 32.52
C LEU A 498 16.88 15.08 31.10
N MET A 499 16.42 16.02 30.27
CA MET A 499 16.07 15.74 28.85
C MET A 499 17.30 15.39 28.02
N GLU A 500 18.47 15.95 28.32
CA GLU A 500 19.72 15.58 27.67
C GLU A 500 20.14 14.13 27.98
N VAL A 501 19.99 13.68 29.23
CA VAL A 501 20.22 12.27 29.60
C VAL A 501 19.29 11.33 28.79
N ILE A 502 18.02 11.69 28.68
CA ILE A 502 17.06 10.91 27.88
C ILE A 502 17.48 10.87 26.41
N ARG A 503 17.93 12.01 25.87
CA ARG A 503 18.44 12.13 24.50
C ARG A 503 19.65 11.22 24.25
N GLU A 504 20.65 11.26 25.15
CA GLU A 504 21.85 10.41 25.09
C GLU A 504 21.48 8.92 25.07
N GLU A 505 20.55 8.50 25.92
CA GLU A 505 20.08 7.11 25.98
C GLU A 505 19.35 6.69 24.69
N LEU A 506 18.47 7.54 24.15
CA LEU A 506 17.76 7.27 22.91
C LEU A 506 18.71 7.19 21.71
N VAL A 507 19.72 8.06 21.63
CA VAL A 507 20.78 8.00 20.61
C VAL A 507 21.56 6.70 20.71
N ALA A 508 21.95 6.29 21.93
CA ALA A 508 22.66 5.03 22.13
C ALA A 508 21.83 3.81 21.67
N VAL A 509 20.53 3.78 21.98
CA VAL A 509 19.62 2.72 21.50
C VAL A 509 19.49 2.73 19.98
N ARG A 510 19.33 3.90 19.35
CA ARG A 510 19.26 4.03 17.90
C ARG A 510 20.54 3.51 17.22
N ASP A 511 21.70 3.91 17.71
CA ASP A 511 22.99 3.56 17.12
C ASP A 511 23.32 2.07 17.31
N GLN A 512 22.78 1.44 18.36
CA GLN A 512 22.98 0.02 18.65
C GLN A 512 22.03 -0.91 17.90
N PHE A 513 20.75 -0.54 17.74
CA PHE A 513 19.68 -1.41 17.23
C PHE A 513 19.02 -0.89 15.97
N GLY A 514 19.36 0.32 15.52
CA GLY A 514 18.78 0.90 14.31
C GLY A 514 19.17 0.12 13.04
N ASP A 515 18.22 -0.03 12.14
CA ASP A 515 18.40 -0.65 10.84
C ASP A 515 17.70 0.15 9.73
N ALA A 516 17.90 -0.25 8.49
CA ALA A 516 17.25 0.38 7.34
C ALA A 516 15.75 0.03 7.28
N ARG A 517 14.96 0.94 6.70
CA ARG A 517 13.57 0.71 6.38
C ARG A 517 13.43 -0.47 5.39
N ARG A 518 12.47 -1.34 5.62
CA ARG A 518 12.16 -2.50 4.76
C ARG A 518 11.02 -2.22 3.81
N THR A 519 9.95 -1.57 4.28
CA THR A 519 8.74 -1.28 3.50
C THR A 519 8.92 0.00 2.68
N GLU A 520 8.71 -0.06 1.38
CA GLU A 520 8.72 1.08 0.48
C GLU A 520 7.35 1.77 0.45
N ILE A 521 7.33 3.10 0.37
CA ILE A 521 6.11 3.89 0.33
C ILE A 521 5.99 4.55 -1.03
N ILE A 522 4.95 4.21 -1.79
CA ILE A 522 4.60 4.85 -3.05
C ILE A 522 3.74 6.07 -2.72
N GLN A 523 4.23 7.28 -2.98
CA GLN A 523 3.60 8.55 -2.58
C GLN A 523 2.21 8.74 -3.19
N ASN A 524 2.08 8.48 -4.50
CA ASN A 524 0.81 8.55 -5.20
C ASN A 524 0.15 7.17 -5.23
N ARG A 525 -1.09 7.10 -4.81
CA ARG A 525 -1.86 5.87 -4.91
C ARG A 525 -2.08 5.53 -6.38
N LEU A 526 -1.58 4.38 -6.79
CA LEU A 526 -1.89 3.80 -8.08
C LEU A 526 -3.25 3.10 -7.91
N ASP A 527 -4.34 3.81 -8.22
CA ASP A 527 -5.68 3.20 -8.27
C ASP A 527 -5.78 2.37 -9.54
N LEU A 528 -6.12 1.10 -9.39
CA LEU A 528 -6.40 0.21 -10.51
C LEU A 528 -7.74 0.63 -11.12
N SER A 529 -7.70 1.13 -12.36
CA SER A 529 -8.88 1.35 -13.18
C SER A 529 -9.36 0.04 -13.81
N ALA A 530 -10.58 0.00 -14.32
CA ALA A 530 -11.04 -1.15 -15.11
C ALA A 530 -10.16 -1.39 -16.36
N GLU A 531 -9.56 -0.33 -16.87
CA GLU A 531 -8.67 -0.36 -18.04
C GLU A 531 -7.34 -1.06 -17.72
N ASP A 532 -6.77 -0.85 -16.51
CA ASP A 532 -5.51 -1.50 -16.07
C ASP A 532 -5.62 -3.03 -15.93
N LEU A 533 -6.84 -3.55 -15.96
CA LEU A 533 -7.16 -4.98 -15.85
C LEU A 533 -7.38 -5.66 -17.20
N ILE A 534 -7.35 -4.89 -18.29
CA ILE A 534 -7.68 -5.34 -19.62
C ILE A 534 -6.48 -5.09 -20.54
N THR A 535 -6.10 -6.11 -21.29
CA THR A 535 -5.01 -6.02 -22.25
C THR A 535 -5.38 -5.07 -23.39
N GLU A 536 -4.47 -4.18 -23.77
CA GLU A 536 -4.61 -3.37 -24.97
C GLU A 536 -4.46 -4.24 -26.21
N GLU A 537 -5.51 -4.35 -27.01
CA GLU A 537 -5.49 -5.00 -28.31
C GLU A 537 -6.46 -4.33 -29.28
N ASP A 538 -6.16 -4.42 -30.57
CA ASP A 538 -7.06 -3.90 -31.59
C ASP A 538 -8.18 -4.88 -31.85
N MET A 539 -9.40 -4.36 -31.79
CA MET A 539 -10.65 -5.10 -31.98
C MET A 539 -11.38 -4.66 -33.24
N VAL A 540 -11.99 -5.60 -33.93
CA VAL A 540 -12.97 -5.33 -34.98
C VAL A 540 -14.34 -5.30 -34.36
N VAL A 541 -14.94 -4.12 -34.30
CA VAL A 541 -16.32 -3.91 -33.82
C VAL A 541 -17.26 -3.92 -35.00
N THR A 542 -18.25 -4.80 -34.99
CA THR A 542 -19.27 -4.91 -36.02
C THR A 542 -20.64 -4.54 -35.49
N VAL A 543 -21.38 -3.76 -36.27
CA VAL A 543 -22.77 -3.37 -35.98
C VAL A 543 -23.66 -3.82 -37.15
N SER A 544 -24.71 -4.58 -36.84
CA SER A 544 -25.69 -4.99 -37.84
C SER A 544 -26.80 -3.97 -38.01
N HIS A 545 -27.54 -4.08 -39.14
CA HIS A 545 -28.69 -3.24 -39.47
C HIS A 545 -29.79 -3.27 -38.39
N GLU A 546 -30.05 -4.42 -37.79
CA GLU A 546 -30.95 -4.56 -36.63
C GLU A 546 -30.40 -3.99 -35.32
N GLY A 547 -29.13 -3.49 -35.29
CA GLY A 547 -28.51 -2.88 -34.15
C GLY A 547 -27.84 -3.86 -33.16
N TYR A 548 -27.41 -5.03 -33.62
CA TYR A 548 -26.55 -5.93 -32.83
C TYR A 548 -25.10 -5.51 -32.96
N VAL A 549 -24.39 -5.51 -31.85
CA VAL A 549 -22.98 -5.16 -31.77
C VAL A 549 -22.17 -6.28 -31.11
N LYS A 550 -20.97 -6.51 -31.61
CA LYS A 550 -19.95 -7.39 -31.00
C LYS A 550 -18.57 -6.89 -31.36
N SER A 551 -17.59 -7.38 -30.57
CA SER A 551 -16.17 -7.17 -30.82
C SER A 551 -15.45 -8.49 -31.04
N GLN A 552 -14.34 -8.47 -31.82
CA GLN A 552 -13.47 -9.61 -32.09
C GLN A 552 -12.04 -9.11 -32.23
N PRO A 553 -11.03 -9.85 -31.78
CA PRO A 553 -9.64 -9.51 -32.04
C PRO A 553 -9.35 -9.34 -33.53
N LEU A 554 -8.62 -8.30 -33.90
CA LEU A 554 -8.24 -8.04 -35.29
C LEU A 554 -7.39 -9.17 -35.87
N SER A 555 -6.59 -9.84 -35.01
CA SER A 555 -5.77 -11.01 -35.37
C SER A 555 -6.57 -12.19 -35.93
N ASP A 556 -7.88 -12.29 -35.66
CA ASP A 556 -8.75 -13.33 -36.21
C ASP A 556 -9.00 -13.18 -37.71
N TYR A 557 -8.69 -12.01 -38.32
CA TYR A 557 -8.89 -11.72 -39.70
C TYR A 557 -7.56 -11.78 -40.48
N ARG A 558 -7.44 -12.72 -41.44
CA ARG A 558 -6.26 -12.86 -42.32
C ARG A 558 -6.44 -12.07 -43.60
N ALA A 559 -5.40 -11.39 -44.06
CA ALA A 559 -5.37 -10.74 -45.37
C ALA A 559 -5.59 -11.74 -46.50
N GLN A 560 -6.39 -11.40 -47.52
CA GLN A 560 -6.62 -12.21 -48.73
C GLN A 560 -6.24 -11.42 -49.96
N ARG A 561 -5.70 -12.12 -50.96
CA ARG A 561 -5.37 -11.51 -52.24
C ARG A 561 -6.63 -11.07 -52.99
N ARG A 562 -6.48 -10.07 -53.87
CA ARG A 562 -7.53 -9.54 -54.76
C ARG A 562 -8.27 -10.68 -55.50
N GLY A 563 -9.62 -10.65 -55.50
CA GLY A 563 -10.48 -11.62 -56.13
C GLY A 563 -10.70 -12.93 -55.36
N GLY A 564 -10.27 -13.01 -54.10
CA GLY A 564 -10.59 -14.13 -53.20
C GLY A 564 -12.08 -14.15 -52.80
N ARG A 565 -12.57 -15.32 -52.35
CA ARG A 565 -13.88 -15.44 -51.68
C ARG A 565 -13.68 -15.13 -50.18
N GLY A 566 -14.46 -14.16 -49.66
CA GLY A 566 -14.37 -13.78 -48.23
C GLY A 566 -14.86 -14.87 -47.29
N LYS A 567 -14.61 -14.63 -45.98
CA LYS A 567 -15.18 -15.43 -44.90
C LYS A 567 -16.39 -14.71 -44.31
N GLN A 568 -17.41 -15.46 -43.94
CA GLN A 568 -18.60 -14.91 -43.32
C GLN A 568 -18.26 -14.39 -41.93
N ALA A 569 -18.55 -13.12 -41.65
CA ALA A 569 -18.22 -12.45 -40.38
C ALA A 569 -19.30 -12.60 -39.31
N ALA A 570 -20.54 -12.87 -39.70
CA ALA A 570 -21.66 -13.07 -38.83
C ALA A 570 -22.71 -13.98 -39.45
N SER A 571 -23.41 -14.76 -38.66
CA SER A 571 -24.66 -15.42 -39.01
C SER A 571 -25.79 -14.41 -38.73
N THR A 572 -26.31 -13.82 -39.79
CA THR A 572 -27.47 -12.90 -39.76
C THR A 572 -28.73 -13.61 -40.14
N LYS A 573 -29.92 -13.10 -39.79
CA LYS A 573 -31.20 -13.50 -40.37
C LYS A 573 -31.25 -13.04 -41.84
N GLU A 574 -32.19 -13.59 -42.66
CA GLU A 574 -32.32 -13.25 -44.08
C GLU A 574 -32.45 -11.74 -44.34
N GLU A 575 -32.88 -10.91 -43.36
CA GLU A 575 -33.10 -9.48 -43.48
C GLU A 575 -32.07 -8.61 -42.69
N ASP A 576 -31.13 -9.19 -41.92
CA ASP A 576 -30.13 -8.46 -41.13
C ASP A 576 -28.73 -8.62 -41.74
N TYR A 577 -28.02 -7.52 -41.93
CA TYR A 577 -26.65 -7.49 -42.47
C TYR A 577 -25.76 -6.56 -41.66
N ILE A 578 -24.43 -6.69 -41.79
CA ILE A 578 -23.48 -5.81 -41.11
C ILE A 578 -23.48 -4.45 -41.82
N GLU A 579 -23.90 -3.42 -41.08
CA GLU A 579 -24.01 -2.05 -41.59
C GLU A 579 -22.75 -1.23 -41.31
N LYS A 580 -22.10 -1.44 -40.14
CA LYS A 580 -20.91 -0.71 -39.70
C LYS A 580 -19.83 -1.68 -39.23
N LEU A 581 -18.60 -1.35 -39.59
CA LEU A 581 -17.40 -2.00 -39.10
C LEU A 581 -16.38 -0.92 -38.74
N ILE A 582 -15.82 -0.98 -37.54
CA ILE A 582 -14.73 -0.12 -37.09
C ILE A 582 -13.63 -0.95 -36.44
N VAL A 583 -12.40 -0.48 -36.57
CA VAL A 583 -11.26 -0.98 -35.84
C VAL A 583 -10.99 0.01 -34.70
N ALA A 584 -10.93 -0.48 -33.46
CA ALA A 584 -10.74 0.32 -32.29
C ALA A 584 -9.97 -0.48 -31.24
N ASN A 585 -9.16 0.20 -30.42
CA ASN A 585 -8.45 -0.44 -29.32
C ASN A 585 -9.41 -0.77 -28.16
N THR A 586 -9.12 -1.82 -27.39
CA THR A 586 -9.94 -2.21 -26.22
C THR A 586 -10.21 -1.05 -25.26
N HIS A 587 -9.25 -0.13 -25.07
CA HIS A 587 -9.35 1.03 -24.15
C HIS A 587 -10.05 2.25 -24.76
N ASP A 588 -10.33 2.25 -26.07
CA ASP A 588 -11.00 3.39 -26.72
C ASP A 588 -12.44 3.56 -26.22
N THR A 589 -12.90 4.80 -26.24
CA THR A 589 -14.29 5.15 -26.00
C THR A 589 -15.01 5.25 -27.33
N ILE A 590 -16.07 4.51 -27.51
CA ILE A 590 -16.92 4.63 -28.71
C ILE A 590 -18.00 5.68 -28.44
N LEU A 591 -17.99 6.76 -29.22
CA LEU A 591 -19.10 7.70 -29.29
C LEU A 591 -20.17 7.14 -30.22
N CYS A 592 -21.31 6.75 -29.66
CA CYS A 592 -22.44 6.20 -30.41
C CYS A 592 -23.46 7.31 -30.70
N PHE A 593 -23.58 7.71 -31.98
CA PHE A 593 -24.50 8.76 -32.39
C PHE A 593 -25.83 8.13 -32.86
N SER A 594 -26.92 8.56 -32.23
CA SER A 594 -28.23 7.98 -32.52
C SER A 594 -28.99 8.67 -33.65
N SER A 595 -30.03 8.02 -34.12
CA SER A 595 -30.98 8.55 -35.12
C SER A 595 -31.68 9.83 -34.68
N THR A 596 -31.79 10.06 -33.35
CA THR A 596 -32.37 11.26 -32.74
C THR A 596 -31.37 12.40 -32.55
N GLY A 597 -30.13 12.24 -33.03
CA GLY A 597 -29.05 13.22 -32.86
C GLY A 597 -28.42 13.28 -31.44
N LYS A 598 -28.64 12.27 -30.61
CA LYS A 598 -27.97 12.08 -29.34
C LYS A 598 -26.65 11.32 -29.50
N VAL A 599 -25.76 11.48 -28.56
CA VAL A 599 -24.52 10.72 -28.42
C VAL A 599 -24.47 10.00 -27.07
N TYR A 600 -24.08 8.74 -27.11
CA TYR A 600 -23.85 7.87 -25.98
C TYR A 600 -22.38 7.43 -25.96
N TRP A 601 -21.88 7.03 -24.78
CA TRP A 601 -20.50 6.57 -24.56
C TRP A 601 -20.51 5.10 -24.22
N LEU A 602 -19.61 4.33 -24.82
CA LEU A 602 -19.41 2.91 -24.54
C LEU A 602 -17.93 2.60 -24.67
N LYS A 603 -17.35 1.90 -23.71
CA LYS A 603 -15.97 1.42 -23.82
C LYS A 603 -15.92 0.17 -24.70
N VAL A 604 -14.86 0.02 -25.51
CA VAL A 604 -14.71 -1.15 -26.40
C VAL A 604 -14.70 -2.45 -25.59
N TYR A 605 -14.02 -2.47 -24.42
CA TYR A 605 -13.99 -3.65 -23.55
C TYR A 605 -15.36 -4.00 -22.91
N GLU A 606 -16.34 -3.12 -22.95
CA GLU A 606 -17.72 -3.39 -22.50
C GLU A 606 -18.55 -4.13 -23.56
N LEU A 607 -18.06 -4.18 -24.79
CA LEU A 607 -18.71 -4.90 -25.88
C LEU A 607 -18.57 -6.42 -25.69
N PRO A 608 -19.59 -7.19 -26.07
CA PRO A 608 -19.48 -8.64 -25.99
C PRO A 608 -18.45 -9.15 -27.02
N VAL A 609 -17.40 -9.81 -26.49
CA VAL A 609 -16.48 -10.57 -27.35
C VAL A 609 -17.18 -11.83 -27.79
N ALA A 610 -17.32 -12.03 -29.12
CA ALA A 610 -18.09 -13.12 -29.65
C ALA A 610 -17.43 -13.69 -30.89
N SER A 611 -17.66 -14.99 -31.20
CA SER A 611 -17.13 -15.64 -32.38
C SER A 611 -17.70 -15.01 -33.65
N ARG A 612 -17.08 -15.29 -34.84
CA ARG A 612 -17.52 -14.77 -36.11
C ARG A 612 -18.99 -15.06 -36.44
N THR A 613 -19.47 -16.24 -36.07
CA THR A 613 -20.84 -16.70 -36.32
C THR A 613 -21.87 -16.25 -35.30
N ALA A 614 -21.45 -15.71 -34.16
CA ALA A 614 -22.35 -15.24 -33.13
C ALA A 614 -22.97 -13.89 -33.50
N ARG A 615 -24.20 -13.63 -33.05
CA ARG A 615 -24.96 -12.42 -33.33
C ARG A 615 -24.48 -11.17 -32.56
N GLY A 616 -23.86 -11.31 -31.41
CA GLY A 616 -23.59 -10.21 -30.49
C GLY A 616 -24.80 -9.84 -29.61
N ARG A 617 -24.81 -8.62 -29.07
CA ARG A 617 -25.89 -8.08 -28.23
C ARG A 617 -26.51 -6.84 -28.91
N PRO A 618 -27.82 -6.62 -28.79
CA PRO A 618 -28.44 -5.41 -29.30
C PRO A 618 -28.01 -4.18 -28.48
N PHE A 619 -27.82 -3.04 -29.13
CA PHE A 619 -27.45 -1.77 -28.47
C PHE A 619 -28.41 -1.37 -27.34
N VAL A 620 -29.71 -1.70 -27.45
CA VAL A 620 -30.71 -1.42 -26.42
C VAL A 620 -30.44 -2.10 -25.08
N ASN A 621 -29.62 -3.17 -25.08
CA ASN A 621 -29.16 -3.84 -23.85
C ASN A 621 -27.86 -3.25 -23.27
N LEU A 622 -27.18 -2.41 -24.02
CA LEU A 622 -25.91 -1.78 -23.64
C LEU A 622 -26.05 -0.29 -23.36
N LEU A 623 -26.98 0.38 -24.08
CA LEU A 623 -27.23 1.81 -24.00
C LEU A 623 -28.72 2.06 -23.69
N PRO A 624 -29.05 3.10 -22.91
CA PRO A 624 -30.42 3.45 -22.55
C PRO A 624 -31.11 4.20 -23.72
N LEU A 625 -31.31 3.51 -24.85
CA LEU A 625 -31.96 4.06 -26.03
C LEU A 625 -33.46 4.22 -25.80
N GLU A 626 -34.06 5.27 -26.40
CA GLU A 626 -35.50 5.49 -26.45
C GLU A 626 -36.19 4.52 -27.42
N GLU A 627 -37.50 4.35 -27.30
CA GLU A 627 -38.24 3.48 -28.20
C GLU A 627 -38.15 3.98 -29.67
N GLY A 628 -37.68 3.14 -30.56
CA GLY A 628 -37.45 3.47 -31.95
C GLY A 628 -36.12 4.18 -32.26
N GLU A 629 -35.30 4.51 -31.24
CA GLU A 629 -33.99 5.10 -31.46
C GLU A 629 -32.97 4.04 -31.93
N LYS A 630 -32.20 4.35 -32.96
CA LYS A 630 -31.14 3.49 -33.51
C LYS A 630 -29.79 4.22 -33.48
N ILE A 631 -28.70 3.48 -33.44
CA ILE A 631 -27.34 4.02 -33.58
C ILE A 631 -26.99 4.12 -35.06
N ASN A 632 -26.84 5.34 -35.57
CA ASN A 632 -26.56 5.61 -36.97
C ASN A 632 -25.08 5.75 -37.29
N ALA A 633 -24.27 6.21 -36.34
CA ALA A 633 -22.84 6.37 -36.52
C ALA A 633 -22.09 6.06 -35.20
N ILE A 634 -20.90 5.50 -35.34
CA ILE A 634 -20.01 5.19 -34.24
C ILE A 634 -18.61 5.73 -34.51
N LEU A 635 -17.95 6.28 -33.49
CA LEU A 635 -16.62 6.89 -33.61
C LEU A 635 -15.76 6.48 -32.42
N PRO A 636 -14.65 5.80 -32.64
CA PRO A 636 -13.68 5.49 -31.58
C PRO A 636 -12.90 6.75 -31.23
N VAL A 637 -12.75 7.01 -29.94
CA VAL A 637 -12.01 8.16 -29.39
C VAL A 637 -11.10 7.66 -28.24
N ARG A 638 -9.81 7.94 -28.33
CA ARG A 638 -8.83 7.59 -27.29
C ARG A 638 -8.72 8.68 -26.25
N GLU A 639 -8.58 9.95 -26.64
CA GLU A 639 -8.42 11.10 -25.74
C GLU A 639 -9.30 12.28 -26.16
N PHE A 640 -9.86 13.02 -25.18
CA PHE A 640 -10.69 14.21 -25.39
C PHE A 640 -9.89 15.48 -25.15
N ASP A 641 -9.26 16.02 -26.19
CA ASP A 641 -8.45 17.23 -26.12
C ASP A 641 -9.15 18.52 -26.59
N GLU A 642 -8.48 19.66 -26.48
CA GLU A 642 -9.00 20.98 -26.90
C GLU A 642 -8.70 21.32 -28.37
N SER A 643 -7.77 20.57 -28.98
CA SER A 643 -7.25 20.89 -30.31
C SER A 643 -8.03 20.21 -31.43
N HIS A 644 -8.89 19.23 -31.10
CA HIS A 644 -9.65 18.45 -32.05
C HIS A 644 -11.15 18.76 -31.99
N TYR A 645 -11.82 18.43 -33.09
CA TYR A 645 -13.24 18.66 -33.30
C TYR A 645 -13.91 17.39 -33.82
N ILE A 646 -15.19 17.23 -33.50
CA ILE A 646 -16.08 16.27 -34.12
C ILE A 646 -16.75 16.96 -35.32
N PHE A 647 -16.41 16.51 -36.54
CA PHE A 647 -17.03 16.95 -37.76
C PHE A 647 -18.09 15.94 -38.19
N MET A 648 -19.29 16.41 -38.43
CA MET A 648 -20.46 15.59 -38.74
C MET A 648 -21.03 15.97 -40.09
N ALA A 649 -21.51 14.99 -40.86
CA ALA A 649 -22.25 15.20 -42.12
C ALA A 649 -23.54 14.38 -42.14
N THR A 650 -24.59 14.93 -42.68
CA THR A 650 -25.90 14.29 -42.82
C THR A 650 -26.21 13.89 -44.28
N THR A 651 -27.17 13.02 -44.45
CA THR A 651 -27.63 12.56 -45.79
C THR A 651 -28.12 13.70 -46.66
N SER A 652 -28.67 14.76 -46.10
CA SER A 652 -29.09 15.99 -46.78
C SER A 652 -27.93 16.96 -47.08
N ALA A 653 -26.69 16.54 -46.90
CA ALA A 653 -25.47 17.35 -47.02
C ALA A 653 -25.36 18.52 -46.04
N THR A 654 -25.97 18.43 -44.88
CA THR A 654 -25.73 19.36 -43.77
C THR A 654 -24.44 18.96 -43.03
N VAL A 655 -23.55 19.91 -42.74
CA VAL A 655 -22.29 19.69 -42.02
C VAL A 655 -22.22 20.53 -40.74
N LYS A 656 -21.52 19.98 -39.73
CA LYS A 656 -21.36 20.64 -38.43
C LYS A 656 -20.03 20.28 -37.82
N LYS A 657 -19.44 21.23 -37.11
CA LYS A 657 -18.19 21.07 -36.35
C LYS A 657 -18.42 21.43 -34.89
N VAL A 658 -18.05 20.53 -33.98
CA VAL A 658 -18.17 20.70 -32.51
C VAL A 658 -16.81 20.37 -31.85
N PRO A 659 -16.29 21.16 -30.90
CA PRO A 659 -15.06 20.80 -30.16
C PRO A 659 -15.17 19.44 -29.49
N LEU A 660 -14.11 18.59 -29.59
CA LEU A 660 -14.10 17.23 -29.07
C LEU A 660 -14.30 17.20 -27.56
N ARG A 661 -13.73 18.16 -26.84
CA ARG A 661 -13.87 18.31 -25.38
C ARG A 661 -15.32 18.47 -24.91
N GLU A 662 -16.23 18.96 -25.73
CA GLU A 662 -17.66 19.04 -25.39
C GLU A 662 -18.30 17.66 -25.12
N PHE A 663 -17.60 16.58 -25.51
CA PHE A 663 -18.00 15.19 -25.33
C PHE A 663 -17.23 14.45 -24.22
N GLU A 664 -16.29 15.10 -23.52
CA GLU A 664 -15.44 14.49 -22.45
C GLU A 664 -16.26 13.90 -21.29
N ARG A 665 -17.37 14.54 -20.94
CA ARG A 665 -18.16 14.13 -19.77
C ARG A 665 -19.35 13.28 -20.19
N PRO A 666 -19.30 11.93 -20.03
CA PRO A 666 -20.41 11.06 -20.35
C PRO A 666 -21.64 11.36 -19.47
N ARG A 667 -22.82 11.09 -20.02
CA ARG A 667 -24.08 11.05 -19.28
C ARG A 667 -24.81 9.76 -19.63
N PRO A 668 -25.32 9.00 -18.62
CA PRO A 668 -26.04 7.77 -18.87
C PRO A 668 -27.25 7.95 -19.81
N SER A 669 -27.94 9.09 -19.74
CA SER A 669 -29.08 9.42 -20.59
C SER A 669 -28.72 9.95 -22.01
N GLY A 670 -27.43 9.94 -22.36
CA GLY A 670 -26.94 10.58 -23.59
C GLY A 670 -26.92 12.10 -23.55
N LYS A 671 -26.33 12.72 -24.57
CA LYS A 671 -26.33 14.18 -24.81
C LYS A 671 -26.73 14.48 -26.26
N ILE A 672 -27.37 15.63 -26.51
CA ILE A 672 -27.62 16.10 -27.86
C ILE A 672 -26.29 16.45 -28.52
N ALA A 673 -25.99 15.84 -29.68
CA ALA A 673 -24.81 16.09 -30.51
C ALA A 673 -25.13 17.04 -31.70
N ILE A 674 -26.25 16.82 -32.34
CA ILE A 674 -26.77 17.65 -33.45
C ILE A 674 -28.29 17.65 -33.38
N GLU A 675 -28.89 18.78 -33.70
CA GLU A 675 -30.33 18.88 -33.95
C GLU A 675 -30.61 18.57 -35.42
N LEU A 676 -31.17 17.38 -35.69
CA LEU A 676 -31.50 16.92 -37.02
C LEU A 676 -32.79 17.52 -37.54
N ARG A 677 -32.88 17.76 -38.87
CA ARG A 677 -34.15 18.16 -39.54
C ARG A 677 -35.01 16.91 -39.79
N GLU A 678 -36.27 17.09 -40.07
CA GLU A 678 -37.16 15.99 -40.47
C GLU A 678 -36.56 15.22 -41.69
N ASP A 679 -36.60 13.89 -41.61
CA ASP A 679 -36.10 12.93 -42.63
C ASP A 679 -34.58 12.96 -42.88
N ASP A 680 -33.78 13.69 -42.12
CA ASP A 680 -32.32 13.69 -42.23
C ASP A 680 -31.66 12.65 -41.27
N ARG A 681 -30.53 12.09 -41.67
CA ARG A 681 -29.76 11.11 -40.88
C ARG A 681 -28.27 11.45 -40.91
N LEU A 682 -27.56 11.10 -39.89
CA LEU A 682 -26.10 11.17 -39.88
C LEU A 682 -25.53 10.15 -40.88
N VAL A 683 -24.60 10.59 -41.70
CA VAL A 683 -23.84 9.73 -42.63
C VAL A 683 -22.60 9.22 -41.94
N ASN A 684 -21.79 10.14 -41.43
CA ASN A 684 -20.55 9.83 -40.81
C ASN A 684 -20.14 10.96 -39.86
N VAL A 685 -19.25 10.63 -38.93
CA VAL A 685 -18.57 11.55 -38.03
C VAL A 685 -17.07 11.31 -38.12
N ALA A 686 -16.30 12.36 -37.98
CA ALA A 686 -14.85 12.29 -38.02
C ALA A 686 -14.22 13.22 -36.98
N ILE A 687 -13.04 12.86 -36.46
CA ILE A 687 -12.22 13.76 -35.67
C ILE A 687 -11.38 14.61 -36.62
N THR A 688 -11.31 15.92 -36.33
CA THR A 688 -10.53 16.88 -37.13
C THR A 688 -9.70 17.79 -36.24
N ASN A 689 -8.62 18.36 -36.79
CA ASN A 689 -7.71 19.28 -36.09
C ASN A 689 -8.02 20.77 -36.29
N GLY A 690 -9.17 21.07 -36.90
CA GLY A 690 -9.62 22.47 -37.14
C GLY A 690 -9.14 23.12 -38.42
N ASN A 691 -8.18 22.56 -39.16
CA ASN A 691 -7.59 23.16 -40.36
C ASN A 691 -7.39 22.18 -41.54
N GLN A 692 -8.22 21.15 -41.65
CA GLN A 692 -8.13 20.13 -42.67
C GLN A 692 -9.07 20.43 -43.86
N ASP A 693 -8.84 19.76 -44.97
CA ASP A 693 -9.77 19.76 -46.10
C ASP A 693 -10.80 18.63 -45.92
N VAL A 694 -12.03 18.96 -46.18
CA VAL A 694 -13.19 18.06 -46.03
C VAL A 694 -13.74 17.70 -47.42
N LEU A 695 -13.90 16.41 -47.66
CA LEU A 695 -14.54 15.89 -48.86
C LEU A 695 -15.87 15.22 -48.53
N LEU A 696 -16.88 15.56 -49.27
CA LEU A 696 -18.20 14.90 -49.24
C LEU A 696 -18.44 14.19 -50.57
N PHE A 697 -18.86 12.94 -50.51
CA PHE A 697 -19.16 12.11 -51.66
C PHE A 697 -20.65 11.83 -51.73
N SER A 698 -21.19 11.92 -52.93
CA SER A 698 -22.61 11.61 -53.22
C SER A 698 -22.80 10.26 -53.90
N SER A 699 -23.97 9.68 -53.77
CA SER A 699 -24.33 8.35 -54.33
C SER A 699 -24.24 8.29 -55.86
N ASP A 700 -24.29 9.43 -56.54
CA ASP A 700 -24.13 9.53 -58.02
C ASP A 700 -22.65 9.67 -58.46
N GLY A 701 -21.70 9.53 -57.53
CA GLY A 701 -20.25 9.54 -57.80
C GLY A 701 -19.62 10.93 -57.89
N LYS A 702 -20.24 11.99 -57.37
CA LYS A 702 -19.63 13.32 -57.27
C LYS A 702 -18.99 13.56 -55.90
N ALA A 703 -18.03 14.47 -55.87
CA ALA A 703 -17.37 14.90 -54.65
C ALA A 703 -17.19 16.42 -54.55
N VAL A 704 -17.35 17.01 -53.38
CA VAL A 704 -16.99 18.40 -53.06
C VAL A 704 -15.85 18.41 -52.05
N CYS A 705 -14.81 19.15 -52.36
CA CYS A 705 -13.70 19.41 -51.43
C CYS A 705 -13.73 20.87 -50.98
N PHE A 706 -13.73 21.15 -49.67
CA PHE A 706 -13.68 22.48 -49.09
C PHE A 706 -12.86 22.50 -47.79
N ARG A 707 -12.43 23.68 -47.35
CA ARG A 707 -11.68 23.83 -46.08
C ARG A 707 -12.61 23.68 -44.88
N GLU A 708 -12.13 22.98 -43.88
CA GLU A 708 -12.83 22.85 -42.60
C GLU A 708 -13.10 24.22 -41.94
N THR A 709 -12.22 25.21 -42.17
CA THR A 709 -12.38 26.60 -41.69
C THR A 709 -13.61 27.30 -42.23
N ASP A 710 -14.17 26.84 -43.37
CA ASP A 710 -15.40 27.33 -43.91
C ASP A 710 -16.63 26.96 -43.05
N VAL A 711 -16.46 26.03 -42.11
CA VAL A 711 -17.44 25.65 -41.10
C VAL A 711 -16.97 26.12 -39.70
N ARG A 712 -17.65 27.12 -39.15
CA ARG A 712 -17.35 27.60 -37.80
C ARG A 712 -17.66 26.55 -36.75
N PRO A 713 -16.87 26.46 -35.63
CA PRO A 713 -17.26 25.67 -34.51
C PRO A 713 -18.62 26.07 -33.94
N MET A 714 -19.47 25.09 -33.61
CA MET A 714 -20.83 25.29 -33.13
C MET A 714 -21.07 24.47 -31.87
N GLY A 715 -21.99 24.93 -31.02
CA GLY A 715 -22.43 24.16 -29.86
C GLY A 715 -23.19 22.89 -30.27
N ARG A 716 -23.30 21.93 -29.38
CA ARG A 716 -23.91 20.60 -29.65
C ARG A 716 -25.35 20.66 -30.14
N THR A 717 -26.14 21.64 -29.73
CA THR A 717 -27.58 21.80 -30.10
C THR A 717 -27.82 22.56 -31.41
N ALA A 718 -26.80 22.95 -32.15
CA ALA A 718 -26.98 23.63 -33.46
C ALA A 718 -27.32 22.66 -34.59
N SER A 719 -28.04 23.08 -35.60
CA SER A 719 -28.46 22.25 -36.76
C SER A 719 -27.41 22.11 -37.86
N GLY A 720 -26.35 22.93 -37.89
CA GLY A 720 -25.31 22.89 -38.93
C GLY A 720 -25.51 23.82 -40.12
N VAL A 721 -24.66 23.63 -41.17
CA VAL A 721 -24.67 24.47 -42.40
C VAL A 721 -24.57 23.56 -43.63
N ARG A 722 -24.97 24.05 -44.82
CA ARG A 722 -24.94 23.28 -46.08
C ARG A 722 -23.47 22.97 -46.48
N GLY A 723 -23.16 21.72 -46.73
CA GLY A 723 -21.86 21.23 -47.23
C GLY A 723 -21.76 21.14 -48.73
N MET A 724 -22.74 20.51 -49.38
CA MET A 724 -22.86 20.41 -50.86
C MET A 724 -24.30 20.56 -51.34
N THR A 725 -24.47 20.79 -52.66
CA THR A 725 -25.78 20.81 -53.29
C THR A 725 -26.00 19.47 -54.00
N LEU A 726 -27.05 18.76 -53.61
CA LEU A 726 -27.46 17.45 -54.14
C LEU A 726 -28.55 17.63 -55.21
N GLY A 727 -28.56 16.74 -56.16
CA GLY A 727 -29.69 16.57 -57.12
C GLY A 727 -30.87 15.83 -56.48
N GLU A 728 -31.98 15.72 -57.22
CA GLU A 728 -33.15 15.01 -56.73
C GLU A 728 -32.87 13.53 -56.51
N GLY A 729 -33.24 12.99 -55.38
CA GLY A 729 -33.00 11.60 -54.99
C GLY A 729 -31.57 11.25 -54.58
N GLN A 730 -30.63 12.19 -54.65
CA GLN A 730 -29.23 11.97 -54.29
C GLN A 730 -29.02 12.14 -52.80
N LYS A 731 -28.02 11.41 -52.27
CA LYS A 731 -27.64 11.46 -50.86
C LYS A 731 -26.14 11.57 -50.74
N VAL A 732 -25.64 12.18 -49.67
CA VAL A 732 -24.25 12.04 -49.24
C VAL A 732 -24.06 10.64 -48.68
N ILE A 733 -22.96 9.96 -49.10
CA ILE A 733 -22.63 8.57 -48.72
C ILE A 733 -21.33 8.47 -47.90
N ALA A 734 -20.46 9.45 -48.01
CA ALA A 734 -19.20 9.47 -47.28
C ALA A 734 -18.74 10.88 -46.95
N LEU A 735 -18.13 11.01 -45.82
CA LEU A 735 -17.37 12.15 -45.31
C LEU A 735 -15.91 11.72 -45.14
N ILE A 736 -14.97 12.38 -45.82
CA ILE A 736 -13.53 12.16 -45.68
C ILE A 736 -12.85 13.43 -45.23
N ILE A 737 -11.97 13.32 -44.26
CA ILE A 737 -11.03 14.38 -43.85
C ILE A 737 -9.73 14.12 -44.59
N ALA A 738 -9.31 15.07 -45.44
CA ALA A 738 -8.12 14.91 -46.26
C ALA A 738 -6.85 14.95 -45.39
N SER A 739 -6.03 13.92 -45.56
CA SER A 739 -4.67 13.79 -45.03
C SER A 739 -3.76 13.29 -46.16
N GLU A 740 -2.63 12.68 -45.89
CA GLU A 740 -1.82 12.00 -46.90
C GLU A 740 -2.52 10.73 -47.41
N GLY A 741 -2.34 10.38 -48.67
CA GLY A 741 -2.91 9.17 -49.25
C GLY A 741 -3.71 9.36 -50.55
N THR A 742 -4.50 8.34 -50.93
CA THR A 742 -5.39 8.30 -52.05
C THR A 742 -6.81 8.01 -51.62
N VAL A 743 -7.81 8.56 -52.37
CA VAL A 743 -9.22 8.29 -52.08
C VAL A 743 -9.62 7.01 -52.80
N LEU A 744 -10.00 6.00 -52.01
CA LEU A 744 -10.63 4.77 -52.52
C LEU A 744 -12.14 4.98 -52.63
N ASN A 745 -12.71 4.70 -53.80
CA ASN A 745 -14.15 4.65 -54.03
C ASN A 745 -14.58 3.22 -54.34
N ILE A 746 -15.62 2.75 -53.70
CA ILE A 746 -16.22 1.42 -53.90
C ILE A 746 -17.68 1.53 -54.31
N THR A 747 -18.10 0.72 -55.28
CA THR A 747 -19.46 0.69 -55.77
C THR A 747 -20.18 -0.61 -55.37
N GLU A 748 -21.52 -0.60 -55.45
CA GLU A 748 -22.37 -1.71 -55.01
C GLU A 748 -22.09 -3.04 -55.71
N ASN A 749 -21.61 -3.01 -56.98
CA ASN A 749 -21.30 -4.22 -57.73
C ASN A 749 -19.81 -4.67 -57.58
N GLY A 750 -19.09 -4.20 -56.54
CA GLY A 750 -17.74 -4.66 -56.20
C GLY A 750 -16.63 -4.07 -57.08
N TYR A 751 -16.89 -2.99 -57.80
CA TYR A 751 -15.88 -2.22 -58.53
C TYR A 751 -15.33 -1.10 -57.60
N GLY A 752 -14.05 -0.77 -57.78
CA GLY A 752 -13.42 0.30 -57.06
C GLY A 752 -12.16 0.84 -57.71
N LYS A 753 -11.68 1.96 -57.22
CA LYS A 753 -10.42 2.55 -57.66
C LYS A 753 -9.89 3.49 -56.60
N ARG A 754 -8.61 3.74 -56.67
CA ARG A 754 -7.94 4.81 -55.93
C ARG A 754 -7.76 6.04 -56.82
N THR A 755 -7.94 7.24 -56.24
CA THR A 755 -7.72 8.51 -56.93
C THR A 755 -6.89 9.44 -56.05
N LYS A 756 -5.89 10.12 -56.59
CA LYS A 756 -5.05 11.06 -55.84
C LYS A 756 -5.86 12.24 -55.34
N LEU A 757 -5.56 12.71 -54.11
CA LEU A 757 -6.23 13.83 -53.47
C LEU A 757 -6.13 15.15 -54.28
N ASP A 758 -4.99 15.39 -54.95
CA ASP A 758 -4.75 16.57 -55.76
C ASP A 758 -5.66 16.68 -57.00
N GLU A 759 -6.28 15.57 -57.40
CA GLU A 759 -7.29 15.58 -58.49
C GLU A 759 -8.66 16.18 -58.02
N PHE A 760 -8.90 16.35 -56.70
CA PHE A 760 -10.10 16.97 -56.15
C PHE A 760 -9.89 18.47 -55.90
N PRO A 761 -10.31 19.36 -56.81
CA PRO A 761 -10.08 20.77 -56.64
C PRO A 761 -10.83 21.31 -55.46
N ARG A 762 -10.15 22.17 -54.70
CA ARG A 762 -10.75 22.84 -53.52
C ARG A 762 -11.72 23.92 -53.97
N HIS A 763 -12.95 23.87 -53.50
CA HIS A 763 -14.03 24.80 -53.72
C HIS A 763 -14.57 25.37 -52.40
N ARG A 764 -15.48 26.32 -52.47
CA ARG A 764 -16.27 26.71 -51.29
C ARG A 764 -17.34 25.66 -51.01
N ARG A 765 -17.70 25.46 -49.75
CA ARG A 765 -18.82 24.57 -49.36
C ARG A 765 -20.13 24.97 -50.09
N GLY A 766 -21.04 24.01 -50.29
CA GLY A 766 -22.35 24.21 -50.91
C GLY A 766 -22.38 24.09 -52.43
N GLY A 767 -21.25 23.77 -53.11
CA GLY A 767 -21.20 23.52 -54.55
C GLY A 767 -21.77 22.16 -54.95
N GLN A 768 -21.94 21.92 -56.30
CA GLN A 768 -22.39 20.65 -56.84
C GLN A 768 -21.29 19.59 -56.92
N GLY A 769 -20.02 19.99 -56.76
CA GLY A 769 -18.84 19.07 -56.81
C GLY A 769 -18.40 18.68 -58.22
N VAL A 770 -17.41 17.78 -58.26
CA VAL A 770 -16.78 17.23 -59.46
C VAL A 770 -17.01 15.72 -59.52
N ILE A 771 -16.93 15.09 -60.70
CA ILE A 771 -17.04 13.62 -60.83
C ILE A 771 -15.82 12.98 -60.10
N ALA A 772 -16.07 12.08 -59.13
CA ALA A 772 -15.09 11.29 -58.41
C ALA A 772 -14.91 9.89 -59.03
N ILE A 773 -16.02 9.27 -59.39
CA ILE A 773 -16.10 8.00 -60.14
C ILE A 773 -17.28 8.05 -61.05
N GLN A 774 -17.10 7.53 -62.25
CA GLN A 774 -18.18 7.46 -63.22
C GLN A 774 -19.10 6.25 -62.95
N THR A 775 -20.35 6.49 -62.54
CA THR A 775 -21.33 5.44 -62.24
C THR A 775 -22.02 4.96 -63.52
N SER A 776 -22.35 3.69 -63.58
CA SER A 776 -23.06 3.05 -64.79
C SER A 776 -23.78 1.78 -64.29
N VAL A 777 -24.58 1.16 -65.14
CA VAL A 777 -25.25 -0.12 -64.81
C VAL A 777 -24.25 -1.22 -64.48
N ARG A 778 -23.00 -1.15 -64.96
CA ARG A 778 -21.96 -2.14 -64.71
C ARG A 778 -21.44 -2.13 -63.28
N ASN A 779 -21.13 -0.97 -62.78
CA ASN A 779 -20.53 -0.82 -61.46
C ASN A 779 -21.52 -0.39 -60.38
N GLY A 780 -22.69 0.11 -60.72
CA GLY A 780 -23.73 0.52 -59.77
C GLY A 780 -23.47 1.87 -59.08
N ALA A 781 -24.24 2.18 -58.06
CA ALA A 781 -24.08 3.38 -57.25
C ALA A 781 -22.84 3.28 -56.37
N VAL A 782 -22.31 4.44 -55.95
CA VAL A 782 -21.21 4.46 -54.95
C VAL A 782 -21.78 4.18 -53.56
N VAL A 783 -21.18 3.23 -52.87
CA VAL A 783 -21.60 2.79 -51.53
C VAL A 783 -20.68 3.28 -50.41
N GLY A 784 -19.42 3.57 -50.76
CA GLY A 784 -18.46 4.07 -49.77
C GLY A 784 -17.24 4.71 -50.44
N ALA A 785 -16.65 5.64 -49.73
CA ALA A 785 -15.37 6.24 -50.07
C ALA A 785 -14.55 6.40 -48.77
N THR A 786 -13.25 6.09 -48.87
CA THR A 786 -12.31 6.21 -47.70
C THR A 786 -10.91 6.62 -48.19
N LEU A 787 -10.14 7.25 -47.30
CA LEU A 787 -8.76 7.62 -47.56
C LEU A 787 -7.86 6.46 -47.18
N VAL A 788 -6.90 6.12 -48.05
CA VAL A 788 -6.01 4.96 -47.91
C VAL A 788 -4.60 5.28 -48.36
N GLU A 789 -3.63 4.59 -47.78
CA GLU A 789 -2.20 4.56 -48.15
C GLU A 789 -1.84 3.23 -48.83
N ASP A 790 -0.67 3.15 -49.49
CA ASP A 790 -0.31 1.94 -50.27
C ASP A 790 -0.13 0.70 -49.40
N HIS A 791 0.31 0.87 -48.14
CA HIS A 791 0.54 -0.22 -47.19
C HIS A 791 -0.69 -0.60 -46.38
N ASP A 792 -1.80 0.12 -46.55
CA ASP A 792 -3.03 -0.17 -45.80
C ASP A 792 -3.71 -1.44 -46.32
N GLU A 793 -4.61 -1.93 -45.47
CA GLU A 793 -5.57 -2.96 -45.79
C GLU A 793 -6.99 -2.41 -45.59
N ILE A 794 -7.90 -2.94 -46.35
CA ILE A 794 -9.31 -2.60 -46.26
C ILE A 794 -10.18 -3.82 -45.96
N MET A 795 -11.27 -3.57 -45.27
CA MET A 795 -12.34 -4.55 -45.06
C MET A 795 -13.56 -4.17 -45.91
N LEU A 796 -13.97 -5.06 -46.74
CA LEU A 796 -15.21 -4.94 -47.55
C LEU A 796 -16.31 -5.79 -46.93
N ILE A 797 -17.52 -5.24 -46.88
CA ILE A 797 -18.69 -5.88 -46.28
C ILE A 797 -19.76 -6.01 -47.37
N THR A 798 -20.39 -7.19 -47.47
CA THR A 798 -21.54 -7.42 -48.34
C THR A 798 -22.84 -7.54 -47.51
N ASP A 799 -23.99 -7.36 -48.20
CA ASP A 799 -25.34 -7.56 -47.62
C ASP A 799 -25.61 -9.00 -47.16
N ALA A 800 -24.83 -9.96 -47.66
CA ALA A 800 -24.84 -11.37 -47.20
C ALA A 800 -23.95 -11.60 -45.95
N GLY A 801 -23.33 -10.55 -45.37
CA GLY A 801 -22.43 -10.67 -44.23
C GLY A 801 -21.05 -11.23 -44.55
N THR A 802 -20.64 -11.26 -45.83
CA THR A 802 -19.29 -11.69 -46.23
C THR A 802 -18.30 -10.56 -46.01
N LEU A 803 -17.17 -10.87 -45.28
CA LEU A 803 -16.06 -9.96 -45.05
C LEU A 803 -14.85 -10.36 -45.88
N VAL A 804 -14.25 -9.37 -46.58
CA VAL A 804 -13.03 -9.57 -47.38
C VAL A 804 -11.99 -8.55 -46.97
N ARG A 805 -10.85 -9.00 -46.48
CA ARG A 805 -9.68 -8.19 -46.21
C ARG A 805 -8.77 -8.17 -47.43
N THR A 806 -8.49 -6.98 -47.98
CA THR A 806 -7.74 -6.79 -49.22
C THR A 806 -6.65 -5.74 -49.04
N ARG A 807 -5.48 -5.95 -49.60
CA ARG A 807 -4.38 -4.98 -49.58
C ARG A 807 -4.70 -3.84 -50.54
N VAL A 808 -4.40 -2.62 -50.13
CA VAL A 808 -4.66 -1.41 -50.91
C VAL A 808 -3.74 -1.31 -52.14
N ASP A 809 -2.48 -1.79 -52.04
CA ASP A 809 -1.51 -1.79 -53.13
C ASP A 809 -1.96 -2.61 -54.33
N GLU A 810 -2.86 -3.58 -54.15
CA GLU A 810 -3.44 -4.38 -55.25
C GLU A 810 -4.54 -3.62 -56.03
N ILE A 811 -5.01 -2.45 -55.55
CA ILE A 811 -6.07 -1.66 -56.22
C ILE A 811 -5.44 -0.54 -57.04
N SER A 812 -5.78 -0.47 -58.31
CA SER A 812 -5.22 0.49 -59.28
C SER A 812 -5.54 1.95 -58.91
N VAL A 813 -4.54 2.83 -59.02
CA VAL A 813 -4.68 4.29 -58.96
C VAL A 813 -5.13 4.79 -60.37
N LEU A 814 -6.30 5.41 -60.45
CA LEU A 814 -6.91 5.86 -61.71
C LEU A 814 -7.43 7.28 -61.55
N SER A 815 -7.50 8.03 -62.67
CA SER A 815 -8.06 9.38 -62.66
C SER A 815 -9.55 9.40 -62.30
N ARG A 816 -10.06 10.57 -61.86
CA ARG A 816 -11.44 10.75 -61.37
C ARG A 816 -12.52 10.24 -62.33
N ASN A 817 -12.39 10.50 -63.61
CA ASN A 817 -13.45 10.22 -64.64
C ASN A 817 -13.30 8.81 -65.20
N THR A 818 -13.23 7.77 -64.34
CA THR A 818 -13.19 6.34 -64.76
C THR A 818 -14.15 5.51 -63.90
N GLN A 819 -14.52 4.28 -64.44
CA GLN A 819 -15.44 3.37 -63.75
C GLN A 819 -14.80 2.45 -62.69
N GLY A 820 -13.48 2.44 -62.54
CA GLY A 820 -12.76 1.55 -61.65
C GLY A 820 -12.54 0.12 -62.18
N VAL A 821 -11.91 -0.72 -61.31
CA VAL A 821 -11.59 -2.14 -61.54
C VAL A 821 -12.36 -3.03 -60.56
N THR A 822 -12.48 -4.32 -60.85
CA THR A 822 -13.08 -5.28 -59.90
C THR A 822 -12.18 -5.46 -58.68
N VAL A 823 -12.68 -5.17 -57.50
CA VAL A 823 -12.00 -5.34 -56.21
C VAL A 823 -12.43 -6.64 -55.54
N ILE A 824 -13.72 -6.96 -55.62
CA ILE A 824 -14.30 -8.19 -55.09
C ILE A 824 -15.19 -8.86 -56.11
N LYS A 825 -15.16 -10.19 -56.17
CA LYS A 825 -16.14 -10.98 -56.94
C LYS A 825 -17.31 -11.32 -56.05
N LEU A 826 -18.49 -10.83 -56.41
CA LEU A 826 -19.73 -11.04 -55.68
C LEU A 826 -20.46 -12.27 -56.21
N SER A 827 -21.27 -12.90 -55.38
CA SER A 827 -22.25 -13.92 -55.80
C SER A 827 -23.42 -13.26 -56.52
N SER A 828 -24.26 -14.04 -57.25
CA SER A 828 -25.41 -13.50 -57.92
C SER A 828 -26.42 -12.87 -56.98
N GLY A 829 -26.63 -11.56 -57.10
CA GLY A 829 -27.55 -10.78 -56.28
C GLY A 829 -26.93 -10.16 -55.02
N GLU A 830 -25.67 -10.50 -54.70
CA GLU A 830 -24.92 -9.94 -53.56
C GLU A 830 -24.38 -8.54 -53.92
N LYS A 831 -24.44 -7.62 -52.96
CA LYS A 831 -23.96 -6.24 -53.12
C LYS A 831 -23.01 -5.86 -51.99
N VAL A 832 -22.01 -5.04 -52.31
CA VAL A 832 -21.19 -4.38 -51.27
C VAL A 832 -22.04 -3.30 -50.62
N VAL A 833 -22.02 -3.26 -49.27
CA VAL A 833 -22.75 -2.27 -48.47
C VAL A 833 -21.84 -1.37 -47.65
N GLY A 834 -20.55 -1.74 -47.46
CA GLY A 834 -19.60 -0.94 -46.72
C GLY A 834 -18.14 -1.22 -47.04
N VAL A 835 -17.28 -0.26 -46.74
CA VAL A 835 -15.81 -0.35 -46.82
C VAL A 835 -15.21 0.40 -45.62
N ASP A 836 -14.21 -0.23 -44.98
CA ASP A 836 -13.45 0.39 -43.88
C ASP A 836 -11.94 0.17 -44.06
N ARG A 837 -11.14 1.12 -43.54
CA ARG A 837 -9.67 1.06 -43.58
C ARG A 837 -9.16 0.37 -42.31
N ILE A 838 -8.21 -0.55 -42.44
CA ILE A 838 -7.45 -1.15 -41.38
C ILE A 838 -6.08 -0.48 -41.38
N ALA A 839 -5.76 0.29 -40.35
CA ALA A 839 -4.43 0.85 -40.19
C ALA A 839 -3.46 -0.24 -39.72
N ASN A 840 -2.32 -0.42 -40.40
CA ASN A 840 -1.27 -1.32 -39.91
C ASN A 840 -0.54 -0.68 -38.75
N LEU A 841 -0.27 -1.47 -37.67
CA LEU A 841 0.53 -1.04 -36.57
C LEU A 841 1.99 -0.81 -36.99
N PRO A 842 2.69 0.24 -36.49
CA PRO A 842 4.11 0.42 -36.74
C PRO A 842 4.90 -0.73 -36.11
N GLY A 843 5.42 -1.65 -36.91
CA GLY A 843 6.23 -2.79 -36.49
C GLY A 843 5.95 -4.12 -37.22
N GLU A 844 4.81 -4.28 -37.93
CA GLU A 844 4.52 -5.53 -38.67
C GLU A 844 5.08 -5.59 -40.09
N ALA A 845 5.75 -4.56 -40.57
CA ALA A 845 6.21 -4.48 -41.98
C ALA A 845 7.58 -5.16 -42.23
N GLU A 846 8.29 -5.71 -41.26
CA GLU A 846 9.63 -6.29 -41.45
C GLU A 846 9.76 -7.80 -41.18
N GLY A 847 8.64 -8.54 -40.97
CA GLY A 847 8.71 -9.95 -40.52
C GLY A 847 8.63 -11.04 -41.62
N ASP A 848 8.23 -10.75 -42.86
CA ASP A 848 7.91 -11.79 -43.86
C ASP A 848 8.85 -11.84 -45.06
N ALA A 849 10.12 -11.46 -44.94
CA ALA A 849 11.11 -11.54 -46.03
C ALA A 849 12.19 -12.61 -45.88
N GLU A 850 12.03 -13.64 -45.05
CA GLU A 850 12.95 -14.79 -45.06
C GLU A 850 12.26 -16.09 -44.60
N ALA A 851 11.78 -16.89 -45.54
CA ALA A 851 11.77 -18.37 -45.48
C ALA A 851 11.15 -18.97 -46.73
N SER A 852 11.77 -18.85 -47.86
CA SER A 852 11.63 -19.82 -48.96
C SER A 852 13.00 -20.52 -49.14
N LEU A 853 13.22 -21.58 -48.40
CA LEU A 853 14.24 -22.58 -48.76
C LEU A 853 13.53 -23.67 -49.61
N PRO A 854 14.13 -24.16 -50.69
CA PRO A 854 13.54 -25.11 -51.57
C PRO A 854 13.55 -26.53 -50.98
N ASP A 855 12.48 -27.26 -51.23
CA ASP A 855 12.43 -28.71 -50.99
C ASP A 855 13.51 -29.41 -51.80
N ASP A 856 14.44 -30.02 -51.15
CA ASP A 856 15.32 -31.01 -51.76
C ASP A 856 14.77 -32.42 -51.46
N GLU A 857 14.18 -33.04 -52.47
CA GLU A 857 13.98 -34.46 -52.59
C GLU A 857 15.32 -35.17 -52.71
N THR A 858 15.63 -36.07 -51.81
CA THR A 858 16.28 -37.39 -52.07
C THR A 858 16.40 -38.09 -50.73
N GLY A 859 15.75 -39.17 -50.43
CA GLY A 859 15.87 -40.56 -50.84
C GLY A 859 17.03 -41.26 -50.15
N VAL A 860 16.79 -41.96 -49.03
CA VAL A 860 17.03 -43.36 -48.71
C VAL A 860 16.50 -43.61 -47.31
#